data_ee55dd5960793f610fc15b423de9eb0d
#
_entry.id   ee55dd5960793f610fc15b423de9eb0d
#
_cell.length_a   1.000
_cell.length_b   1.000
_cell.length_c   1.000
_cell.angle_alpha   90.00
_cell.angle_beta   90.00
_cell.angle_gamma   90.00
#
_symmetry.space_group_name_H-M   'P 1'
#
loop_
_entity.id
_entity.type
_entity.pdbx_description
1 polymer ?
#
loop_
_entity_poly.entity_id
_entity_poly.type
_entity_poly.pdbx_seq_one_letter_code
_entity_poly.pdbx_strand_id
1 'polypeptide(L)'
;MFRKDIPKFLIENKNSVVYIGSSNKNIDIYFENLIDQKEIDLIELSNIQEEDDYYKVNYQLLESLKSNKKLIILTSLEGLLTEYSLNSDILTLTLGTGITRKSLIELLEKNGYKKNYLVEKRMEFSVRGDIVDIFPLNGENPIRIEYFGDEIDRITYFSIFDQKSFEKISRINMYINKNNLLKIDFIKLLEKLKENRVCDIYLENSEILNYKLEEAIVRERDKEQQIRELYEKIERVSKKIDVIKSEGDTERVKSLNKKDGIKYENISQIREGDYIIHENYGVGIYLGIQEIDGKDYLAIRYADEDRLFVPIEGLNKIERFLVSTGKTPELYNLGRRGFKRRREKLEEDMLKFAKEIVEIQARRALRTGYKFSPDTVWQEEFEEKFPYIETRDQKNAIKDVKRDMESSKVMDRIVCGDVGYGKTEVAIRAAFKCVMDGKQVLIVAPTTVLAQQHYDRFVERYEDYPITLELLSRLSGDKEQKEIIKKVENGSVDIVIGTHRVLSGDLKFKNLGLIIVDEEQKFGVKDKEKLKKMKNNVDMLTLTATPIPRTLNYALLGIRDISVIETAPEGRVPVETSFINDNKKDIRESIMKEIAREGQVFYIFNRVKRIEDKLNDLKKILPKFVTIDYIHGKMTPKNIKEKLKKFQDGDIDILLSTTIIENGIDIENANTILIEGIDKLGLSQVYQLRGRVGRGKRKGYCYLIVDKEKKLGKKASERKETLKDIGEFGGGFKLSLEDMRIRGAGEILGDKQHGALETFGYNLYTKLLQEEIAKVKGDYKEDFETKIILKEDSYIPRDYIEGDERLIIYRRLVDTRDLEKLSEIKAELIDRFGELPKEVVSLLRYLEIKILAKDLKIEEIVEKDEEYFLKFNNDYVNFEKLMKLIEEKKARYSQKEGGLYYFEDILKFLYWYKGDDDLNEKV
;
A
#
# COMPACT_ATOMS: atom_id res chain seq x y z
N MET A 1 26.37 -13.03 -31.84
CA MET A 1 26.32 -13.61 -30.44
C MET A 1 24.88 -13.57 -30.00
N PHE A 2 24.36 -14.61 -29.38
CA PHE A 2 23.00 -14.56 -28.85
C PHE A 2 22.94 -13.68 -27.60
N ARG A 3 21.80 -12.99 -27.37
CA ARG A 3 21.62 -12.11 -26.21
C ARG A 3 21.95 -12.77 -24.87
N LYS A 4 21.52 -14.02 -24.65
CA LYS A 4 21.77 -14.81 -23.44
C LYS A 4 23.26 -15.09 -23.16
N ASP A 5 24.12 -15.00 -24.16
CA ASP A 5 25.54 -15.30 -24.02
C ASP A 5 26.36 -14.07 -23.62
N ILE A 6 25.80 -12.87 -23.70
CA ILE A 6 26.49 -11.62 -23.42
C ILE A 6 26.97 -11.52 -21.96
N PRO A 7 26.17 -11.81 -20.93
CA PRO A 7 26.67 -11.76 -19.54
C PRO A 7 27.88 -12.68 -19.33
N LYS A 8 27.84 -13.91 -19.85
CA LYS A 8 28.96 -14.83 -19.79
C LYS A 8 30.20 -14.31 -20.51
N PHE A 9 30.04 -13.75 -21.68
CA PHE A 9 31.13 -13.10 -22.45
C PHE A 9 31.76 -11.93 -21.66
N LEU A 10 30.94 -11.10 -20.99
CA LEU A 10 31.41 -9.99 -20.17
C LEU A 10 32.21 -10.47 -18.94
N ILE A 11 31.79 -11.58 -18.31
CA ILE A 11 32.51 -12.19 -17.18
C ILE A 11 33.84 -12.81 -17.62
N GLU A 12 33.85 -13.53 -18.72
CA GLU A 12 35.03 -14.27 -19.22
C GLU A 12 36.09 -13.34 -19.81
N ASN A 13 35.77 -12.08 -20.15
CA ASN A 13 36.75 -11.12 -20.60
C ASN A 13 37.81 -10.88 -19.51
N LYS A 14 39.10 -10.83 -19.89
CA LYS A 14 40.20 -10.62 -18.92
C LYS A 14 40.29 -9.18 -18.40
N ASN A 15 39.84 -8.22 -19.20
CA ASN A 15 39.90 -6.79 -18.89
C ASN A 15 38.60 -6.28 -18.27
N SER A 16 38.62 -5.11 -17.68
CA SER A 16 37.41 -4.34 -17.42
C SER A 16 36.68 -4.04 -18.73
N VAL A 17 35.38 -3.94 -18.71
CA VAL A 17 34.54 -3.85 -19.93
C VAL A 17 33.55 -2.72 -19.82
N VAL A 18 33.45 -1.94 -20.92
CA VAL A 18 32.31 -1.04 -21.14
C VAL A 18 31.48 -1.63 -22.29
N TYR A 19 30.25 -2.00 -22.03
CA TYR A 19 29.32 -2.51 -23.00
C TYR A 19 28.23 -1.48 -23.31
N ILE A 20 28.09 -1.13 -24.58
CA ILE A 20 27.13 -0.14 -25.08
C ILE A 20 26.03 -0.89 -25.87
N GLY A 21 24.88 -1.04 -25.25
CA GLY A 21 23.75 -1.74 -25.83
C GLY A 21 22.78 -0.83 -26.57
N SER A 22 22.03 -1.40 -27.50
CA SER A 22 21.00 -0.70 -28.26
C SER A 22 19.71 -0.41 -27.46
N SER A 23 19.53 -1.07 -26.30
CA SER A 23 18.28 -1.01 -25.55
C SER A 23 18.51 -1.11 -24.05
N ASN A 24 17.80 -0.25 -23.28
CA ASN A 24 17.83 -0.28 -21.83
C ASN A 24 17.37 -1.62 -21.29
N LYS A 25 16.36 -2.27 -21.93
CA LYS A 25 15.85 -3.59 -21.55
C LYS A 25 16.91 -4.67 -21.55
N ASN A 26 17.76 -4.67 -22.57
CA ASN A 26 18.84 -5.64 -22.64
C ASN A 26 19.91 -5.35 -21.58
N ILE A 27 20.19 -4.08 -21.33
CA ILE A 27 21.10 -3.64 -20.28
C ILE A 27 20.59 -4.09 -18.91
N ASP A 28 19.30 -3.87 -18.59
CA ASP A 28 18.69 -4.31 -17.34
C ASP A 28 18.84 -5.84 -17.15
N ILE A 29 18.54 -6.63 -18.19
CA ILE A 29 18.67 -8.10 -18.16
C ILE A 29 20.13 -8.51 -17.93
N TYR A 30 21.08 -7.84 -18.57
CA TYR A 30 22.50 -8.15 -18.38
C TYR A 30 22.97 -7.75 -16.99
N PHE A 31 22.50 -6.62 -16.47
CA PHE A 31 22.79 -6.17 -15.11
C PHE A 31 22.27 -7.19 -14.09
N GLU A 32 21.02 -7.63 -14.20
CA GLU A 32 20.43 -8.64 -13.30
C GLU A 32 21.21 -9.97 -13.30
N ASN A 33 21.69 -10.40 -14.45
CA ASN A 33 22.48 -11.64 -14.56
C ASN A 33 23.92 -11.50 -14.03
N LEU A 34 24.39 -10.29 -13.77
CA LEU A 34 25.75 -10.00 -13.32
C LEU A 34 25.81 -9.56 -11.85
N ILE A 35 24.70 -9.15 -11.25
CA ILE A 35 24.67 -8.50 -9.92
C ILE A 35 25.21 -9.36 -8.79
N ASP A 36 25.09 -10.69 -8.89
CA ASP A 36 25.55 -11.63 -7.86
C ASP A 36 27.06 -11.90 -7.87
N GLN A 37 27.83 -11.27 -8.79
CA GLN A 37 29.28 -11.50 -8.92
C GLN A 37 30.05 -10.64 -7.92
N LYS A 38 30.38 -11.18 -6.76
CA LYS A 38 31.05 -10.47 -5.64
C LYS A 38 32.45 -9.89 -5.98
N GLU A 39 33.11 -10.41 -7.01
CA GLU A 39 34.46 -9.99 -7.44
C GLU A 39 34.45 -8.92 -8.54
N ILE A 40 33.27 -8.50 -8.97
CA ILE A 40 33.08 -7.54 -10.07
C ILE A 40 32.40 -6.29 -9.51
N ASP A 41 32.90 -5.12 -9.88
CA ASP A 41 32.24 -3.84 -9.70
C ASP A 41 31.33 -3.62 -10.92
N LEU A 42 30.03 -3.73 -10.75
CA LEU A 42 29.03 -3.60 -11.81
C LEU A 42 28.34 -2.26 -11.74
N ILE A 43 28.33 -1.50 -12.83
CA ILE A 43 27.70 -0.18 -12.91
C ILE A 43 26.81 -0.12 -14.14
N GLU A 44 25.59 0.34 -13.94
CA GLU A 44 24.63 0.61 -15.01
C GLU A 44 24.47 2.12 -15.22
N LEU A 45 24.67 2.58 -16.46
CA LEU A 45 24.53 3.99 -16.85
C LEU A 45 23.29 4.28 -17.71
N SER A 46 22.44 3.30 -17.92
CA SER A 46 21.30 3.40 -18.84
C SER A 46 20.03 3.98 -18.24
N ASN A 47 19.85 3.88 -16.94
CA ASN A 47 18.62 4.24 -16.22
C ASN A 47 18.71 5.53 -15.39
N ILE A 48 19.55 6.47 -15.80
CA ILE A 48 19.66 7.79 -15.14
C ILE A 48 18.46 8.65 -15.59
N GLN A 49 17.32 8.49 -14.96
CA GLN A 49 16.09 9.20 -15.32
C GLN A 49 15.80 10.38 -14.39
N GLU A 50 16.26 10.31 -13.15
CA GLU A 50 16.06 11.33 -12.14
C GLU A 50 17.41 11.91 -11.72
N GLU A 51 17.42 13.15 -11.23
CA GLU A 51 18.62 13.81 -10.71
C GLU A 51 19.28 12.99 -9.59
N ASP A 52 18.49 12.22 -8.86
CA ASP A 52 18.92 11.36 -7.76
C ASP A 52 19.73 10.15 -8.22
N ASP A 53 19.36 9.53 -9.34
CA ASP A 53 20.10 8.39 -9.93
C ASP A 53 21.48 8.85 -10.42
N TYR A 54 21.57 10.06 -10.93
CA TYR A 54 22.82 10.69 -11.37
C TYR A 54 23.87 10.71 -10.25
N TYR A 55 23.52 11.13 -9.06
CA TYR A 55 24.46 11.22 -7.94
C TYR A 55 24.88 9.84 -7.41
N LYS A 56 23.98 8.87 -7.42
CA LYS A 56 24.26 7.48 -7.03
C LYS A 56 25.29 6.86 -7.98
N VAL A 57 25.07 6.99 -9.28
CA VAL A 57 25.95 6.45 -10.32
C VAL A 57 27.33 7.10 -10.26
N ASN A 58 27.43 8.41 -10.11
CA ASN A 58 28.72 9.10 -9.96
C ASN A 58 29.49 8.64 -8.73
N TYR A 59 28.79 8.35 -7.61
CA TYR A 59 29.45 7.80 -6.43
C TYR A 59 29.99 6.37 -6.69
N GLN A 60 29.21 5.52 -7.32
CA GLN A 60 29.62 4.17 -7.68
C GLN A 60 30.83 4.18 -8.61
N LEU A 61 30.87 5.09 -9.60
CA LEU A 61 32.00 5.29 -10.48
C LEU A 61 33.26 5.68 -9.70
N LEU A 62 33.16 6.64 -8.76
CA LEU A 62 34.29 7.09 -7.93
C LEU A 62 34.84 5.97 -7.02
N GLU A 63 33.97 5.20 -6.39
CA GLU A 63 34.39 4.06 -5.55
C GLU A 63 35.03 2.95 -6.38
N SER A 64 34.47 2.64 -7.56
CA SER A 64 35.00 1.65 -8.47
C SER A 64 36.37 2.05 -9.07
N LEU A 65 36.64 3.34 -9.25
CA LEU A 65 37.96 3.82 -9.67
C LEU A 65 39.04 3.58 -8.61
N LYS A 66 38.68 3.50 -7.34
CA LYS A 66 39.58 3.21 -6.21
C LYS A 66 39.68 1.69 -5.92
N SER A 67 38.77 0.91 -6.45
CA SER A 67 38.71 -0.55 -6.27
C SER A 67 39.68 -1.27 -7.22
N ASN A 68 40.25 -2.40 -6.79
CA ASN A 68 41.09 -3.26 -7.65
C ASN A 68 40.30 -4.38 -8.33
N LYS A 69 38.97 -4.43 -8.14
CA LYS A 69 38.09 -5.42 -8.76
C LYS A 69 37.92 -5.13 -10.25
N LYS A 70 37.52 -6.16 -10.99
CA LYS A 70 37.14 -6.02 -12.39
C LYS A 70 35.90 -5.11 -12.49
N LEU A 71 35.93 -4.13 -13.37
CA LEU A 71 34.80 -3.21 -13.59
C LEU A 71 34.06 -3.60 -14.87
N ILE A 72 32.74 -3.74 -14.77
CA ILE A 72 31.84 -3.87 -15.91
C ILE A 72 30.87 -2.69 -15.89
N ILE A 73 30.87 -1.90 -16.94
CA ILE A 73 29.94 -0.79 -17.14
C ILE A 73 28.97 -1.19 -18.25
N LEU A 74 27.69 -1.18 -17.95
CA LEU A 74 26.62 -1.38 -18.92
C LEU A 74 25.95 -0.03 -19.20
N THR A 75 25.83 0.34 -20.48
CA THR A 75 25.25 1.63 -20.88
C THR A 75 24.45 1.54 -22.16
N SER A 76 23.57 2.51 -22.36
CA SER A 76 22.83 2.75 -23.61
C SER A 76 23.21 4.10 -24.18
N LEU A 77 22.60 4.48 -25.32
CA LEU A 77 22.82 5.80 -25.94
C LEU A 77 22.52 6.97 -24.96
N GLU A 78 21.50 6.82 -24.11
CA GLU A 78 21.15 7.85 -23.11
C GLU A 78 22.28 8.04 -22.10
N GLY A 79 22.91 6.95 -21.65
CA GLY A 79 24.09 7.01 -20.79
C GLY A 79 25.31 7.64 -21.47
N LEU A 80 25.46 7.47 -22.80
CA LEU A 80 26.55 8.14 -23.56
C LEU A 80 26.38 9.66 -23.62
N LEU A 81 25.13 10.13 -23.65
CA LEU A 81 24.80 11.56 -23.75
C LEU A 81 24.73 12.25 -22.38
N THR A 82 24.86 11.49 -21.28
CA THR A 82 24.84 12.01 -19.93
C THR A 82 26.22 12.59 -19.56
N GLU A 83 26.24 13.71 -18.87
CA GLU A 83 27.44 14.26 -18.25
C GLU A 83 27.67 13.57 -16.89
N TYR A 84 28.90 13.24 -16.57
CA TYR A 84 29.29 12.58 -15.32
C TYR A 84 30.16 13.52 -14.46
N SER A 85 30.29 13.22 -13.18
CA SER A 85 31.19 13.94 -12.28
C SER A 85 32.01 12.97 -11.46
N LEU A 86 33.34 13.14 -11.59
CA LEU A 86 34.32 12.35 -10.83
C LEU A 86 34.99 13.15 -9.71
N ASN A 87 34.49 14.34 -9.41
CA ASN A 87 34.99 15.18 -8.33
C ASN A 87 33.85 15.52 -7.38
N SER A 88 33.99 15.22 -6.09
CA SER A 88 33.00 15.56 -5.07
C SER A 88 33.63 15.70 -3.70
N ASP A 89 33.11 16.62 -2.92
CA ASP A 89 33.43 16.72 -1.50
C ASP A 89 32.67 15.61 -0.75
N ILE A 90 33.39 14.60 -0.27
CA ILE A 90 32.86 13.50 0.49
C ILE A 90 33.05 13.80 1.98
N LEU A 91 31.93 13.85 2.72
CA LEU A 91 31.95 13.88 4.17
C LEU A 91 31.90 12.44 4.70
N THR A 92 32.91 12.12 5.52
CA THR A 92 32.92 10.83 6.24
C THR A 92 32.52 11.07 7.68
N LEU A 93 31.45 10.42 8.12
CA LEU A 93 31.00 10.40 9.51
C LEU A 93 31.29 9.03 10.11
N THR A 94 31.91 9.00 11.29
CA THR A 94 32.24 7.79 12.04
C THR A 94 31.92 7.98 13.52
N LEU A 95 31.64 6.89 14.22
CA LEU A 95 31.43 6.93 15.68
C LEU A 95 32.65 7.54 16.37
N GLY A 96 32.43 8.40 17.37
CA GLY A 96 33.48 9.08 18.13
C GLY A 96 34.23 10.16 17.37
N THR A 97 33.77 10.58 16.18
CA THR A 97 34.40 11.68 15.45
C THR A 97 33.99 13.04 16.03
N GLY A 98 35.00 13.96 16.15
CA GLY A 98 34.80 15.30 16.71
C GLY A 98 34.14 16.32 15.77
N ILE A 99 33.23 15.89 14.85
CA ILE A 99 32.39 16.86 14.16
C ILE A 99 31.21 17.18 15.06
N THR A 100 31.20 18.39 15.61
CA THR A 100 30.12 18.80 16.52
C THR A 100 28.81 18.92 15.78
N ARG A 101 27.67 18.68 16.45
CA ARG A 101 26.34 18.84 15.90
C ARG A 101 26.17 20.18 15.17
N LYS A 102 26.63 21.26 15.80
CA LYS A 102 26.55 22.62 15.23
C LYS A 102 27.33 22.73 13.92
N SER A 103 28.57 22.22 13.89
CA SER A 103 29.42 22.23 12.68
C SER A 103 28.82 21.40 11.55
N LEU A 104 28.18 20.27 11.88
CA LEU A 104 27.49 19.44 10.86
C LEU A 104 26.29 20.19 10.26
N ILE A 105 25.45 20.83 11.09
CA ILE A 105 24.29 21.59 10.62
C ILE A 105 24.75 22.76 9.70
N GLU A 106 25.74 23.57 10.15
CA GLU A 106 26.29 24.67 9.35
C GLU A 106 26.86 24.16 8.00
N LEU A 107 27.51 22.99 8.00
CA LEU A 107 28.04 22.37 6.80
C LEU A 107 26.92 21.92 5.84
N LEU A 108 25.85 21.31 6.34
CA LEU A 108 24.70 20.89 5.56
C LEU A 108 23.99 22.09 4.91
N GLU A 109 23.70 23.14 5.70
CA GLU A 109 23.04 24.35 5.20
C GLU A 109 23.88 25.07 4.16
N LYS A 110 25.22 25.22 4.38
CA LYS A 110 26.14 25.81 3.42
C LYS A 110 26.15 25.05 2.09
N ASN A 111 25.94 23.76 2.11
CA ASN A 111 25.97 22.89 0.93
C ASN A 111 24.59 22.63 0.32
N GLY A 112 23.57 23.38 0.73
CA GLY A 112 22.27 23.40 0.09
C GLY A 112 21.30 22.31 0.56
N TYR A 113 21.59 21.63 1.67
CA TYR A 113 20.62 20.77 2.32
C TYR A 113 19.51 21.62 2.92
N LYS A 114 18.27 21.18 2.77
CA LYS A 114 17.08 21.88 3.27
C LYS A 114 16.69 21.32 4.63
N LYS A 115 16.55 22.22 5.60
CA LYS A 115 16.04 21.85 6.92
C LYS A 115 14.54 21.65 6.84
N ASN A 116 14.07 20.44 7.17
CA ASN A 116 12.65 20.08 7.24
C ASN A 116 12.33 19.46 8.59
N TYR A 117 11.05 19.37 8.91
CA TYR A 117 10.59 18.72 10.12
C TYR A 117 10.72 17.19 10.02
N LEU A 118 10.37 16.62 8.89
CA LEU A 118 10.57 15.21 8.52
C LEU A 118 11.52 15.12 7.32
N VAL A 119 12.35 14.09 7.31
CA VAL A 119 13.28 13.81 6.22
C VAL A 119 12.66 12.76 5.32
N GLU A 120 12.21 13.19 4.15
CA GLU A 120 11.53 12.34 3.16
C GLU A 120 12.29 12.27 1.82
N LYS A 121 13.05 13.32 1.51
CA LYS A 121 13.76 13.46 0.24
C LYS A 121 15.26 13.66 0.45
N ARG A 122 16.05 13.28 -0.56
CA ARG A 122 17.48 13.54 -0.57
C ARG A 122 17.78 15.03 -0.44
N MET A 123 18.89 15.34 0.21
CA MET A 123 19.29 16.70 0.59
C MET A 123 18.34 17.39 1.58
N GLU A 124 17.58 16.63 2.33
CA GLU A 124 16.86 17.12 3.49
C GLU A 124 17.55 16.69 4.77
N PHE A 125 17.43 17.49 5.80
CA PHE A 125 17.85 17.15 7.15
C PHE A 125 16.89 17.71 8.19
N SER A 126 16.84 17.06 9.34
CA SER A 126 16.04 17.46 10.50
C SER A 126 16.92 17.46 11.73
N VAL A 127 16.62 18.35 12.69
CA VAL A 127 17.34 18.43 13.97
C VAL A 127 16.32 18.42 15.08
N ARG A 128 16.45 17.45 15.99
CA ARG A 128 15.55 17.27 17.13
C ARG A 128 16.38 16.92 18.36
N GLY A 129 16.51 17.86 19.30
CA GLY A 129 17.38 17.65 20.45
C GLY A 129 18.81 17.31 20.02
N ASP A 130 19.31 16.18 20.45
CA ASP A 130 20.65 15.68 20.10
C ASP A 130 20.65 14.74 18.88
N ILE A 131 19.55 14.67 18.15
CA ILE A 131 19.38 13.85 16.97
C ILE A 131 19.45 14.72 15.71
N VAL A 132 20.22 14.27 14.71
CA VAL A 132 20.25 14.85 13.37
C VAL A 132 19.92 13.75 12.35
N ASP A 133 18.78 13.89 11.70
CA ASP A 133 18.38 13.04 10.60
C ASP A 133 18.82 13.66 9.28
N ILE A 134 19.41 12.87 8.37
CA ILE A 134 19.93 13.36 7.10
C ILE A 134 19.58 12.34 6.01
N PHE A 135 19.07 12.81 4.87
CA PHE A 135 19.02 11.97 3.68
C PHE A 135 20.18 12.34 2.74
N PRO A 136 21.26 11.53 2.73
CA PRO A 136 22.43 11.80 1.90
C PRO A 136 22.08 11.82 0.41
N LEU A 137 22.75 12.65 -0.36
CA LEU A 137 22.54 12.74 -1.81
C LEU A 137 22.79 11.40 -2.53
N ASN A 138 23.77 10.63 -2.07
CA ASN A 138 24.16 9.32 -2.59
C ASN A 138 23.58 8.14 -1.80
N GLY A 139 22.78 8.38 -0.74
CA GLY A 139 22.21 7.33 0.11
C GLY A 139 20.99 6.65 -0.50
N GLU A 140 20.82 5.38 -0.25
CA GLU A 140 19.55 4.66 -0.52
C GLU A 140 18.53 4.88 0.59
N ASN A 141 19.01 5.01 1.80
CA ASN A 141 18.22 5.27 3.00
C ASN A 141 18.72 6.51 3.73
N PRO A 142 17.85 7.25 4.41
CA PRO A 142 18.28 8.31 5.31
C PRO A 142 18.96 7.75 6.55
N ILE A 143 19.78 8.58 7.18
CA ILE A 143 20.55 8.26 8.38
C ILE A 143 20.11 9.12 9.55
N ARG A 144 20.14 8.54 10.73
CA ARG A 144 19.93 9.19 12.02
C ARG A 144 21.24 9.18 12.78
N ILE A 145 21.68 10.34 13.22
CA ILE A 145 22.89 10.55 13.98
C ILE A 145 22.49 11.04 15.36
N GLU A 146 22.85 10.29 16.38
CA GLU A 146 22.63 10.66 17.78
C GLU A 146 23.96 11.18 18.33
N TYR A 147 23.90 12.34 19.00
CA TYR A 147 25.04 12.99 19.64
C TYR A 147 24.98 12.80 21.15
N PHE A 148 26.14 12.53 21.75
CA PHE A 148 26.35 12.67 23.18
C PHE A 148 27.36 13.80 23.43
N GLY A 149 26.87 14.97 23.84
CA GLY A 149 27.67 16.20 23.82
C GLY A 149 28.10 16.59 22.42
N ASP A 150 29.40 16.64 22.17
CA ASP A 150 29.99 17.03 20.86
C ASP A 150 30.44 15.83 20.01
N GLU A 151 30.22 14.60 20.47
CA GLU A 151 30.66 13.39 19.78
C GLU A 151 29.47 12.61 19.23
N ILE A 152 29.70 11.93 18.07
CA ILE A 152 28.72 11.04 17.49
C ILE A 152 28.70 9.71 18.28
N ASP A 153 27.61 9.44 18.98
CA ASP A 153 27.42 8.23 19.77
C ASP A 153 26.85 7.08 18.92
N ARG A 154 25.91 7.41 18.04
CA ARG A 154 25.21 6.41 17.25
C ARG A 154 24.87 6.90 15.85
N ILE A 155 25.01 6.01 14.85
CA ILE A 155 24.56 6.24 13.47
C ILE A 155 23.69 5.05 13.08
N THR A 156 22.46 5.32 12.61
CA THR A 156 21.54 4.28 12.15
C THR A 156 20.90 4.67 10.84
N TYR A 157 20.57 3.69 10.00
CA TYR A 157 19.61 3.90 8.93
C TYR A 157 18.20 3.91 9.49
N PHE A 158 17.32 4.74 8.94
CA PHE A 158 15.90 4.71 9.28
C PHE A 158 15.00 4.70 8.05
N SER A 159 13.77 4.26 8.21
CA SER A 159 12.78 4.18 7.15
C SER A 159 12.06 5.51 6.96
N ILE A 160 11.96 6.01 5.71
CA ILE A 160 11.17 7.21 5.38
C ILE A 160 9.68 7.05 5.66
N PHE A 161 9.16 5.81 5.62
CA PHE A 161 7.74 5.52 5.77
C PHE A 161 7.25 5.61 7.22
N ASP A 162 8.04 5.08 8.16
CA ASP A 162 7.64 5.02 9.56
C ASP A 162 8.62 5.74 10.49
N GLN A 163 9.66 6.34 9.93
CA GLN A 163 10.68 7.12 10.65
C GLN A 163 11.42 6.34 11.75
N LYS A 164 11.36 4.99 11.73
CA LYS A 164 12.03 4.12 12.70
C LYS A 164 13.41 3.68 12.22
N SER A 165 14.35 3.69 13.16
CA SER A 165 15.70 3.15 12.94
C SER A 165 15.65 1.61 12.77
N PHE A 166 16.41 1.07 11.80
CA PHE A 166 16.42 -0.38 11.54
C PHE A 166 17.80 -1.02 11.48
N GLU A 167 18.87 -0.27 11.18
CA GLU A 167 20.23 -0.83 11.07
C GLU A 167 21.25 0.14 11.66
N LYS A 168 22.14 -0.36 12.54
CA LYS A 168 23.23 0.43 13.12
C LYS A 168 24.48 0.30 12.25
N ILE A 169 25.10 1.45 11.94
CA ILE A 169 26.33 1.51 11.17
C ILE A 169 27.45 2.24 11.94
N SER A 170 28.70 1.90 11.67
CA SER A 170 29.85 2.53 12.35
C SER A 170 30.45 3.68 11.55
N ARG A 171 30.19 3.74 10.25
CA ARG A 171 30.74 4.74 9.34
C ARG A 171 29.86 4.93 8.13
N ILE A 172 29.74 6.19 7.64
CA ILE A 172 29.10 6.52 6.37
C ILE A 172 29.91 7.57 5.60
N ASN A 173 29.92 7.42 4.29
CA ASN A 173 30.46 8.41 3.35
C ASN A 173 29.28 9.05 2.60
N MET A 174 29.15 10.35 2.64
CA MET A 174 28.06 11.08 1.99
C MET A 174 28.57 12.25 1.13
N TYR A 175 27.92 12.49 0.01
CA TYR A 175 28.12 13.71 -0.77
C TYR A 175 27.47 14.90 -0.05
N ILE A 176 28.24 15.98 0.09
CA ILE A 176 27.76 17.19 0.77
C ILE A 176 27.44 18.34 -0.19
N ASN A 177 27.90 18.33 -1.41
CA ASN A 177 27.78 19.48 -2.30
C ASN A 177 27.28 19.10 -3.70
N LYS A 178 26.20 19.79 -4.13
CA LYS A 178 25.61 19.67 -5.48
C LYS A 178 26.27 20.56 -6.53
N ASN A 179 26.94 21.64 -6.13
CA ASN A 179 27.39 22.73 -7.03
C ASN A 179 28.82 22.64 -7.50
N ASN A 180 29.69 21.82 -6.90
CA ASN A 180 31.11 21.70 -7.25
C ASN A 180 31.42 20.49 -8.15
N LEU A 181 30.48 19.99 -8.89
CA LEU A 181 30.66 18.84 -9.76
C LEU A 181 31.34 19.29 -11.07
N LEU A 182 32.58 18.89 -11.27
CA LEU A 182 33.25 19.02 -12.57
C LEU A 182 32.60 18.04 -13.55
N LYS A 183 31.67 18.54 -14.35
CA LYS A 183 30.99 17.75 -15.36
C LYS A 183 31.96 17.35 -16.47
N ILE A 184 31.99 16.05 -16.74
CA ILE A 184 32.76 15.46 -17.82
C ILE A 184 31.85 14.69 -18.76
N ASP A 185 32.12 14.72 -20.05
CA ASP A 185 31.43 13.87 -21.03
C ASP A 185 31.90 12.40 -20.92
N PHE A 186 31.19 11.52 -21.59
CA PHE A 186 31.47 10.09 -21.56
C PHE A 186 32.86 9.75 -22.13
N ILE A 187 33.38 10.51 -23.08
CA ILE A 187 34.74 10.30 -23.63
C ILE A 187 35.80 10.55 -22.57
N LYS A 188 35.69 11.66 -21.83
CA LYS A 188 36.60 11.95 -20.72
C LYS A 188 36.47 10.94 -19.58
N LEU A 189 35.26 10.41 -19.35
CA LEU A 189 35.08 9.30 -18.43
C LEU A 189 35.85 8.05 -18.89
N LEU A 190 35.76 7.68 -20.17
CA LEU A 190 36.52 6.57 -20.76
C LEU A 190 38.04 6.78 -20.72
N GLU A 191 38.53 8.00 -20.95
CA GLU A 191 39.95 8.34 -20.83
C GLU A 191 40.43 8.11 -19.39
N LYS A 192 39.73 8.62 -18.41
CA LYS A 192 40.06 8.41 -16.98
C LYS A 192 39.97 6.92 -16.55
N LEU A 193 39.01 6.15 -17.08
CA LEU A 193 38.94 4.71 -16.83
C LEU A 193 40.18 4.01 -17.41
N LYS A 194 40.62 4.38 -18.60
CA LYS A 194 41.82 3.81 -19.27
C LYS A 194 43.12 4.20 -18.58
N GLU A 195 43.23 5.36 -17.97
CA GLU A 195 44.38 5.77 -17.16
C GLU A 195 44.57 4.86 -15.94
N ASN A 196 43.47 4.37 -15.35
CA ASN A 196 43.52 3.58 -14.12
C ASN A 196 43.53 2.07 -14.35
N ARG A 197 43.02 1.57 -15.49
CA ARG A 197 42.94 0.13 -15.79
C ARG A 197 42.77 -0.14 -17.29
N VAL A 198 43.13 -1.37 -17.69
CA VAL A 198 42.86 -1.84 -19.07
C VAL A 198 41.39 -2.08 -19.24
N CYS A 199 40.74 -1.40 -20.19
CA CYS A 199 39.32 -1.44 -20.43
C CYS A 199 39.01 -1.69 -21.92
N ASP A 200 38.25 -2.74 -22.21
CA ASP A 200 37.70 -3.04 -23.55
C ASP A 200 36.33 -2.41 -23.70
N ILE A 201 36.08 -1.80 -24.86
CA ILE A 201 34.81 -1.14 -25.17
C ILE A 201 34.09 -1.95 -26.25
N TYR A 202 32.83 -2.34 -26.01
CA TYR A 202 32.03 -3.06 -26.97
C TYR A 202 30.76 -2.26 -27.31
N LEU A 203 30.46 -2.14 -28.62
CA LEU A 203 29.27 -1.46 -29.13
C LEU A 203 28.38 -2.46 -29.85
N GLU A 204 27.12 -2.54 -29.44
CA GLU A 204 26.09 -3.35 -30.08
C GLU A 204 25.78 -2.79 -31.48
N ASN A 205 25.88 -3.61 -32.51
CA ASN A 205 25.51 -3.24 -33.86
C ASN A 205 24.02 -3.54 -34.09
N SER A 206 23.18 -2.49 -34.10
CA SER A 206 21.73 -2.65 -34.30
C SER A 206 21.09 -1.43 -34.95
N GLU A 207 20.04 -1.67 -35.75
CA GLU A 207 19.22 -0.59 -36.34
C GLU A 207 18.55 0.28 -35.28
N ILE A 208 18.24 -0.30 -34.12
CA ILE A 208 17.62 0.40 -32.98
C ILE A 208 18.56 1.47 -32.44
N LEU A 209 19.85 1.19 -32.33
CA LEU A 209 20.85 2.15 -31.86
C LEU A 209 20.93 3.36 -32.79
N ASN A 210 20.97 3.11 -34.10
CA ASN A 210 20.98 4.17 -35.11
C ASN A 210 19.71 5.02 -35.07
N TYR A 211 18.55 4.40 -34.88
CA TYR A 211 17.29 5.12 -34.75
C TYR A 211 17.27 6.02 -33.51
N LYS A 212 17.67 5.51 -32.35
CA LYS A 212 17.76 6.30 -31.11
C LYS A 212 18.72 7.47 -31.23
N LEU A 213 19.81 7.31 -31.98
CA LEU A 213 20.75 8.39 -32.29
C LEU A 213 20.04 9.51 -33.06
N GLU A 214 19.32 9.20 -34.12
CA GLU A 214 18.58 10.20 -34.89
C GLU A 214 17.45 10.87 -34.04
N GLU A 215 16.80 10.13 -33.16
CA GLU A 215 15.81 10.68 -32.23
C GLU A 215 16.45 11.68 -31.24
N ALA A 216 17.61 11.36 -30.69
CA ALA A 216 18.35 12.23 -29.79
C ALA A 216 18.80 13.52 -30.50
N ILE A 217 19.25 13.42 -31.75
CA ILE A 217 19.60 14.56 -32.59
C ILE A 217 18.39 15.46 -32.84
N VAL A 218 17.22 14.88 -33.17
CA VAL A 218 15.98 15.66 -33.38
C VAL A 218 15.51 16.34 -32.11
N ARG A 219 15.70 15.71 -30.95
CA ARG A 219 15.28 16.25 -29.65
C ARG A 219 16.15 17.42 -29.20
N GLU A 220 17.47 17.35 -29.44
CA GLU A 220 18.45 18.36 -29.04
C GLU A 220 19.14 18.98 -30.28
N ARG A 221 18.36 19.63 -31.13
CA ARG A 221 18.87 20.22 -32.40
C ARG A 221 20.08 21.14 -32.25
N ASP A 222 20.11 21.88 -31.15
CA ASP A 222 21.24 22.84 -30.88
C ASP A 222 22.55 22.12 -30.58
N LYS A 223 22.52 20.81 -30.31
CA LYS A 223 23.69 19.97 -30.01
C LYS A 223 23.91 18.86 -31.06
N GLU A 224 23.26 18.91 -32.20
CA GLU A 224 23.33 17.85 -33.24
C GLU A 224 24.78 17.51 -33.58
N GLN A 225 25.61 18.51 -33.83
CA GLN A 225 27.01 18.29 -34.21
C GLN A 225 27.80 17.61 -33.08
N GLN A 226 27.56 18.02 -31.81
CA GLN A 226 28.23 17.42 -30.66
C GLN A 226 27.81 15.95 -30.43
N ILE A 227 26.54 15.62 -30.62
CA ILE A 227 26.02 14.26 -30.51
C ILE A 227 26.61 13.36 -31.58
N ARG A 228 26.67 13.80 -32.83
CA ARG A 228 27.30 13.06 -33.95
C ARG A 228 28.80 12.85 -33.74
N GLU A 229 29.51 13.86 -33.34
CA GLU A 229 30.97 13.77 -33.06
C GLU A 229 31.28 12.84 -31.89
N LEU A 230 30.43 12.86 -30.82
CA LEU A 230 30.55 11.95 -29.68
C LEU A 230 30.37 10.49 -30.13
N TYR A 231 29.29 10.21 -30.87
CA TYR A 231 29.02 8.87 -31.37
C TYR A 231 30.12 8.35 -32.31
N GLU A 232 30.58 9.14 -33.24
CA GLU A 232 31.69 8.76 -34.14
C GLU A 232 32.99 8.47 -33.37
N LYS A 233 33.30 9.24 -32.32
CA LYS A 233 34.48 8.99 -31.47
C LYS A 233 34.34 7.64 -30.74
N ILE A 234 33.17 7.34 -30.22
CA ILE A 234 32.91 6.08 -29.55
C ILE A 234 32.97 4.90 -30.54
N GLU A 235 32.36 5.04 -31.72
CA GLU A 235 32.40 4.04 -32.77
C GLU A 235 33.82 3.69 -33.19
N ARG A 236 34.74 4.67 -33.26
CA ARG A 236 36.15 4.43 -33.61
C ARG A 236 36.93 3.67 -32.55
N VAL A 237 36.57 3.77 -31.28
CA VAL A 237 37.33 3.13 -30.18
C VAL A 237 36.68 1.84 -29.67
N SER A 238 35.48 1.48 -30.15
CA SER A 238 34.71 0.31 -29.72
C SER A 238 34.82 -0.85 -30.73
N LYS A 239 34.69 -2.09 -30.22
CA LYS A 239 34.56 -3.30 -31.03
C LYS A 239 33.07 -3.54 -31.26
N LYS A 240 32.63 -3.66 -32.52
CA LYS A 240 31.23 -3.95 -32.87
C LYS A 240 30.85 -5.41 -32.57
N ILE A 241 29.68 -5.62 -31.94
CA ILE A 241 29.12 -6.94 -31.68
C ILE A 241 27.73 -7.03 -32.31
N ASP A 242 27.53 -7.99 -33.20
CA ASP A 242 26.23 -8.33 -33.76
C ASP A 242 25.45 -9.20 -32.77
N VAL A 243 24.30 -8.72 -32.33
CA VAL A 243 23.44 -9.40 -31.34
C VAL A 243 22.19 -9.97 -32.04
N ILE A 244 21.98 -11.28 -31.92
CA ILE A 244 20.89 -12.03 -32.55
C ILE A 244 19.82 -12.32 -31.50
N LYS A 245 18.55 -11.99 -31.80
CA LYS A 245 17.38 -12.41 -30.95
C LYS A 245 17.21 -13.91 -31.04
N SER A 246 17.10 -14.63 -29.92
CA SER A 246 16.70 -16.04 -29.87
C SER A 246 15.20 -16.13 -29.58
N GLU A 247 14.49 -17.00 -30.29
CA GLU A 247 13.13 -17.41 -29.91
C GLU A 247 13.22 -18.21 -28.62
N GLY A 248 12.61 -17.72 -27.51
CA GLY A 248 12.43 -18.49 -26.30
C GLY A 248 13.07 -17.99 -25.00
N ASP A 249 13.54 -16.74 -24.91
CA ASP A 249 14.16 -16.23 -23.67
C ASP A 249 13.12 -15.73 -22.65
N THR A 250 12.57 -16.67 -21.88
CA THR A 250 11.93 -16.40 -20.57
C THR A 250 12.60 -17.28 -19.54
N GLU A 251 13.65 -16.82 -18.89
CA GLU A 251 14.23 -17.48 -17.71
C GLU A 251 14.23 -16.54 -16.49
N ARG A 252 13.94 -17.19 -15.37
CA ARG A 252 13.65 -16.73 -14.02
C ARG A 252 14.85 -16.08 -13.33
N VAL A 253 14.60 -15.02 -12.56
CA VAL A 253 15.56 -14.44 -11.62
C VAL A 253 15.05 -14.62 -10.19
N LYS A 254 15.91 -15.14 -9.32
CA LYS A 254 15.68 -15.28 -7.86
C LYS A 254 16.00 -13.98 -7.15
N SER A 255 15.13 -13.54 -6.27
CA SER A 255 15.33 -12.37 -5.41
C SER A 255 15.86 -12.72 -4.03
N LEU A 256 16.68 -11.86 -3.48
CA LEU A 256 17.18 -11.95 -2.10
C LEU A 256 16.43 -10.96 -1.19
N ASN A 257 16.15 -11.46 0.00
CA ASN A 257 15.31 -10.87 1.06
C ASN A 257 15.84 -9.57 1.68
N LYS A 258 14.93 -8.68 2.06
CA LYS A 258 14.95 -8.01 3.38
C LYS A 258 13.53 -7.72 3.89
N LYS A 259 13.37 -7.90 5.20
CA LYS A 259 12.13 -7.76 5.97
C LYS A 259 11.79 -6.29 6.14
N ASP A 260 10.49 -5.93 6.10
CA ASP A 260 9.92 -5.10 7.17
C ASP A 260 8.41 -4.89 7.08
N GLY A 261 7.88 -4.56 8.25
CA GLY A 261 6.50 -4.65 8.67
C GLY A 261 5.59 -3.49 8.22
N ILE A 262 4.34 -3.83 8.21
CA ILE A 262 3.19 -3.03 7.82
C ILE A 262 2.83 -2.05 8.92
N LYS A 263 2.48 -0.83 8.53
CA LYS A 263 1.73 0.10 9.36
C LYS A 263 0.46 0.59 8.67
N TYR A 264 -0.60 0.57 9.47
CA TYR A 264 -1.86 1.25 9.20
C TYR A 264 -1.63 2.77 9.12
N GLU A 265 -1.60 3.32 7.94
CA GLU A 265 -1.75 4.75 7.79
C GLU A 265 -3.22 5.13 7.88
N ASN A 266 -3.49 5.87 8.93
CA ASN A 266 -4.83 6.31 9.30
C ASN A 266 -5.44 7.28 8.28
N ILE A 267 -6.68 7.02 7.95
CA ILE A 267 -7.66 7.84 7.21
C ILE A 267 -7.94 9.22 7.87
N SER A 268 -7.08 9.72 8.74
CA SER A 268 -7.45 10.90 9.54
C SER A 268 -6.31 11.87 9.85
N GLN A 269 -5.73 12.42 8.82
CA GLN A 269 -5.09 13.72 9.00
C GLN A 269 -6.21 14.78 9.03
N ILE A 270 -6.66 15.14 10.23
CA ILE A 270 -7.53 16.29 10.42
C ILE A 270 -6.63 17.53 10.34
N ARG A 271 -6.91 18.42 9.38
CA ARG A 271 -6.18 19.68 9.18
C ARG A 271 -7.02 20.86 9.66
N GLU A 272 -6.39 21.94 10.01
CA GLU A 272 -7.10 23.18 10.30
C GLU A 272 -7.99 23.60 9.13
N GLY A 273 -9.26 23.93 9.43
CA GLY A 273 -10.29 24.22 8.46
C GLY A 273 -11.10 22.99 7.99
N ASP A 274 -10.74 21.78 8.37
CA ASP A 274 -11.53 20.58 8.08
C ASP A 274 -12.85 20.56 8.85
N TYR A 275 -13.88 20.02 8.23
CA TYR A 275 -15.12 19.70 8.92
C TYR A 275 -14.91 18.43 9.77
N ILE A 276 -15.27 18.51 11.03
CA ILE A 276 -15.23 17.40 11.98
C ILE A 276 -16.60 17.20 12.62
N ILE A 277 -16.87 16.00 13.07
CA ILE A 277 -18.08 15.68 13.82
C ILE A 277 -17.71 15.24 15.24
N HIS A 278 -18.30 15.93 16.21
CA HIS A 278 -18.25 15.52 17.60
C HIS A 278 -19.48 14.68 17.94
N GLU A 279 -19.29 13.56 18.60
CA GLU A 279 -20.31 12.57 18.89
C GLU A 279 -21.56 13.14 19.60
N ASN A 280 -21.38 14.15 20.41
CA ASN A 280 -22.45 14.78 21.19
C ASN A 280 -22.92 16.13 20.65
N TYR A 281 -22.06 16.85 19.89
CA TYR A 281 -22.31 18.25 19.49
C TYR A 281 -22.52 18.42 17.99
N GLY A 282 -22.28 17.37 17.18
CA GLY A 282 -22.48 17.43 15.74
C GLY A 282 -21.32 18.05 14.96
N VAL A 283 -21.60 18.55 13.77
CA VAL A 283 -20.59 19.04 12.82
C VAL A 283 -20.10 20.43 13.16
N GLY A 284 -18.78 20.60 13.23
CA GLY A 284 -18.07 21.87 13.41
C GLY A 284 -16.83 21.94 12.51
N ILE A 285 -16.08 23.02 12.58
CA ILE A 285 -14.81 23.26 11.86
C ILE A 285 -13.66 23.22 12.85
N TYR A 286 -12.65 22.42 12.57
CA TYR A 286 -11.45 22.31 13.36
C TYR A 286 -10.55 23.56 13.18
N LEU A 287 -10.14 24.18 14.28
CA LEU A 287 -9.32 25.39 14.31
C LEU A 287 -7.88 25.17 14.79
N GLY A 288 -7.49 23.92 15.01
CA GLY A 288 -6.16 23.60 15.56
C GLY A 288 -6.17 23.26 17.05
N ILE A 289 -4.97 22.94 17.58
CA ILE A 289 -4.76 22.70 19.00
C ILE A 289 -4.44 24.03 19.68
N GLN A 290 -5.15 24.34 20.76
CA GLN A 290 -4.93 25.51 21.59
C GLN A 290 -4.56 25.09 23.02
N GLU A 291 -3.51 25.68 23.55
CA GLU A 291 -3.09 25.49 24.92
C GLU A 291 -3.87 26.45 25.82
N ILE A 292 -4.51 25.91 26.85
CA ILE A 292 -5.28 26.65 27.85
C ILE A 292 -4.88 26.09 29.22
N ASP A 293 -4.35 26.95 30.12
CA ASP A 293 -3.91 26.59 31.46
C ASP A 293 -2.97 25.36 31.50
N GLY A 294 -1.95 25.32 30.60
CA GLY A 294 -0.96 24.23 30.54
C GLY A 294 -1.50 22.89 30.00
N LYS A 295 -2.65 22.88 29.35
CA LYS A 295 -3.26 21.69 28.71
C LYS A 295 -3.64 21.97 27.26
N ASP A 296 -3.47 20.97 26.43
CA ASP A 296 -3.85 21.03 25.02
C ASP A 296 -5.35 20.71 24.81
N TYR A 297 -6.02 21.58 24.05
CA TYR A 297 -7.43 21.41 23.66
C TYR A 297 -7.56 21.51 22.16
N LEU A 298 -8.45 20.70 21.59
CA LEU A 298 -8.89 20.90 20.22
C LEU A 298 -9.96 21.99 20.18
N ALA A 299 -9.68 23.06 19.43
CA ALA A 299 -10.64 24.13 19.20
C ALA A 299 -11.52 23.81 18.00
N ILE A 300 -12.82 23.82 18.21
CA ILE A 300 -13.83 23.53 17.18
C ILE A 300 -14.79 24.69 17.09
N ARG A 301 -14.98 25.24 15.89
CA ARG A 301 -15.96 26.30 15.63
C ARG A 301 -17.26 25.70 15.13
N TYR A 302 -18.35 26.14 15.73
CA TYR A 302 -19.72 25.79 15.39
C TYR A 302 -20.46 26.97 14.71
N ALA A 303 -21.77 26.84 14.50
CA ALA A 303 -22.58 27.94 14.01
C ALA A 303 -22.58 29.11 15.00
N ASP A 304 -22.92 30.31 14.52
CA ASP A 304 -22.96 31.53 15.32
C ASP A 304 -21.60 31.91 15.98
N GLU A 305 -20.47 31.43 15.40
CA GLU A 305 -19.08 31.60 15.89
C GLU A 305 -18.82 31.00 17.29
N ASP A 306 -19.71 30.14 17.76
CA ASP A 306 -19.52 29.40 19.01
C ASP A 306 -18.28 28.49 18.93
N ARG A 307 -17.52 28.40 20.01
CA ARG A 307 -16.31 27.55 20.11
C ARG A 307 -16.47 26.51 21.19
N LEU A 308 -16.08 25.27 20.85
CA LEU A 308 -15.97 24.17 21.79
C LEU A 308 -14.48 23.81 21.92
N PHE A 309 -14.03 23.75 23.15
CA PHE A 309 -12.67 23.26 23.47
C PHE A 309 -12.81 21.84 24.01
N VAL A 310 -12.27 20.88 23.25
CA VAL A 310 -12.31 19.47 23.61
C VAL A 310 -10.93 19.09 24.13
N PRO A 311 -10.81 18.61 25.38
CA PRO A 311 -9.54 18.14 25.89
C PRO A 311 -9.01 16.97 25.05
N ILE A 312 -7.70 16.80 25.01
CA ILE A 312 -7.04 15.76 24.18
C ILE A 312 -7.59 14.36 24.48
N GLU A 313 -7.95 14.07 25.72
CA GLU A 313 -8.55 12.80 26.13
C GLU A 313 -9.90 12.50 25.47
N GLY A 314 -10.56 13.54 24.96
CA GLY A 314 -11.83 13.45 24.22
C GLY A 314 -11.68 13.28 22.72
N LEU A 315 -10.45 13.11 22.18
CA LEU A 315 -10.17 12.92 20.77
C LEU A 315 -10.94 11.73 20.15
N ASN A 316 -11.17 10.68 20.91
CA ASN A 316 -11.95 9.49 20.51
C ASN A 316 -13.42 9.79 20.20
N LYS A 317 -13.94 10.96 20.65
CA LYS A 317 -15.31 11.45 20.38
C LYS A 317 -15.40 12.32 19.14
N ILE A 318 -14.26 12.57 18.45
CA ILE A 318 -14.16 13.42 17.30
C ILE A 318 -13.72 12.59 16.08
N GLU A 319 -14.47 12.74 14.99
CA GLU A 319 -14.17 12.13 13.72
C GLU A 319 -14.10 13.18 12.61
N ARG A 320 -13.30 12.93 11.56
CA ARG A 320 -13.32 13.78 10.38
C ARG A 320 -14.66 13.65 9.67
N PHE A 321 -15.34 14.77 9.47
CA PHE A 321 -16.60 14.78 8.69
C PHE A 321 -16.29 14.89 7.22
N LEU A 322 -16.58 13.83 6.49
CA LEU A 322 -16.31 13.75 5.08
C LEU A 322 -17.58 14.19 4.31
N VAL A 323 -17.48 15.29 3.57
CA VAL A 323 -18.61 15.89 2.84
C VAL A 323 -18.95 15.03 1.61
N SER A 324 -20.07 14.29 1.65
CA SER A 324 -20.46 13.34 0.61
C SER A 324 -21.12 13.93 -0.64
N THR A 325 -21.67 15.14 -0.59
CA THR A 325 -22.54 15.70 -1.64
C THR A 325 -22.04 17.01 -2.26
N GLY A 326 -20.85 17.50 -1.90
CA GLY A 326 -20.33 18.79 -2.37
C GLY A 326 -21.17 19.99 -1.88
N LYS A 327 -22.11 19.78 -0.94
CA LYS A 327 -22.76 20.83 -0.17
C LYS A 327 -21.96 21.04 1.10
N THR A 328 -21.59 22.26 1.40
CA THR A 328 -21.04 22.64 2.72
C THR A 328 -21.98 22.11 3.80
N PRO A 329 -21.51 21.27 4.74
CA PRO A 329 -22.36 20.80 5.82
C PRO A 329 -22.86 21.99 6.66
N GLU A 330 -24.10 21.92 7.10
CA GLU A 330 -24.62 22.90 8.04
C GLU A 330 -23.90 22.71 9.38
N LEU A 331 -23.30 23.79 9.89
CA LEU A 331 -22.73 23.79 11.22
C LEU A 331 -23.87 23.73 12.25
N TYR A 332 -23.67 22.92 13.29
CA TYR A 332 -24.63 22.82 14.37
C TYR A 332 -24.45 23.96 15.38
N ASN A 333 -25.53 24.34 16.06
CA ASN A 333 -25.49 25.31 17.14
C ASN A 333 -25.26 24.59 18.48
N LEU A 334 -24.32 25.04 19.26
CA LEU A 334 -24.10 24.55 20.62
C LEU A 334 -25.35 24.87 21.49
N GLY A 335 -25.79 23.90 22.30
CA GLY A 335 -26.94 24.09 23.22
C GLY A 335 -28.33 23.79 22.62
N ARG A 336 -28.50 23.63 21.29
CA ARG A 336 -29.79 23.23 20.73
C ARG A 336 -29.95 21.71 20.71
N ARG A 337 -31.13 21.21 21.14
CA ARG A 337 -31.45 19.76 21.20
C ARG A 337 -31.61 19.08 19.84
N GLY A 338 -31.38 19.78 18.72
CA GLY A 338 -31.64 19.24 17.38
C GLY A 338 -30.77 18.05 16.99
N PHE A 339 -29.48 18.08 17.30
CA PHE A 339 -28.58 16.97 17.00
C PHE A 339 -28.88 15.76 17.89
N LYS A 340 -29.12 15.97 19.20
CA LYS A 340 -29.45 14.89 20.14
C LYS A 340 -30.69 14.12 19.73
N ARG A 341 -31.79 14.83 19.34
CA ARG A 341 -33.02 14.20 18.86
C ARG A 341 -32.83 13.40 17.58
N ARG A 342 -32.01 13.90 16.66
CA ARG A 342 -31.69 13.17 15.40
C ARG A 342 -30.89 11.90 15.71
N ARG A 343 -29.95 11.97 16.65
CA ARG A 343 -29.17 10.83 17.11
C ARG A 343 -30.06 9.77 17.78
N GLU A 344 -30.92 10.13 18.72
CA GLU A 344 -31.86 9.22 19.38
C GLU A 344 -32.74 8.47 18.34
N LYS A 345 -33.28 9.18 17.37
CA LYS A 345 -34.05 8.56 16.28
C LYS A 345 -33.22 7.62 15.42
N LEU A 346 -31.95 7.97 15.15
CA LEU A 346 -31.03 7.11 14.41
C LEU A 346 -30.74 5.83 15.18
N GLU A 347 -30.50 5.92 16.48
CA GLU A 347 -30.25 4.75 17.36
C GLU A 347 -31.44 3.78 17.36
N GLU A 348 -32.68 4.30 17.41
CA GLU A 348 -33.89 3.46 17.26
C GLU A 348 -33.97 2.71 15.92
N ASP A 349 -33.66 3.37 14.81
CA ASP A 349 -33.65 2.74 13.48
C ASP A 349 -32.50 1.74 13.35
N MET A 350 -31.34 2.04 13.95
CA MET A 350 -30.19 1.13 14.01
C MET A 350 -30.48 -0.11 14.84
N LEU A 351 -31.19 0.00 15.94
CA LEU A 351 -31.56 -1.15 16.75
C LEU A 351 -32.41 -2.18 15.96
N LYS A 352 -33.33 -1.69 15.12
CA LYS A 352 -34.13 -2.57 14.23
C LYS A 352 -33.24 -3.29 13.23
N PHE A 353 -32.35 -2.55 12.61
CA PHE A 353 -31.42 -3.10 11.63
C PHE A 353 -30.37 -4.05 12.27
N ALA A 354 -29.89 -3.73 13.48
CA ALA A 354 -29.00 -4.61 14.24
C ALA A 354 -29.66 -5.97 14.55
N LYS A 355 -30.95 -5.98 14.91
CA LYS A 355 -31.71 -7.23 15.11
C LYS A 355 -31.77 -8.08 13.84
N GLU A 356 -32.03 -7.46 12.67
CA GLU A 356 -32.02 -8.19 11.39
C GLU A 356 -30.62 -8.77 11.09
N ILE A 357 -29.55 -8.02 11.33
CA ILE A 357 -28.17 -8.49 11.16
C ILE A 357 -27.87 -9.68 12.07
N VAL A 358 -28.20 -9.57 13.36
CA VAL A 358 -27.96 -10.65 14.34
C VAL A 358 -28.75 -11.92 13.97
N GLU A 359 -29.98 -11.77 13.46
CA GLU A 359 -30.76 -12.90 12.97
C GLU A 359 -30.09 -13.58 11.77
N ILE A 360 -29.57 -12.79 10.81
CA ILE A 360 -28.80 -13.33 9.66
C ILE A 360 -27.54 -14.06 10.15
N GLN A 361 -26.81 -13.50 11.12
CA GLN A 361 -25.62 -14.12 11.69
C GLN A 361 -25.97 -15.40 12.45
N ALA A 362 -27.07 -15.41 13.25
CA ALA A 362 -27.53 -16.58 13.96
C ALA A 362 -27.94 -17.72 13.01
N ARG A 363 -28.67 -17.41 11.94
CA ARG A 363 -29.00 -18.37 10.88
C ARG A 363 -27.74 -18.93 10.20
N ARG A 364 -26.69 -18.11 10.02
CA ARG A 364 -25.41 -18.55 9.49
C ARG A 364 -24.69 -19.49 10.47
N ALA A 365 -24.66 -19.16 11.75
CA ALA A 365 -24.02 -19.96 12.79
C ALA A 365 -24.64 -21.37 12.98
N LEU A 366 -25.92 -21.52 12.64
CA LEU A 366 -26.64 -22.81 12.68
C LEU A 366 -26.36 -23.70 11.45
N ARG A 367 -25.71 -23.19 10.41
CA ARG A 367 -25.37 -24.00 9.23
C ARG A 367 -24.11 -24.82 9.52
N THR A 368 -24.23 -26.12 9.36
CA THR A 368 -23.11 -27.05 9.44
C THR A 368 -22.57 -27.33 8.04
N GLY A 369 -21.26 -27.11 7.84
CA GLY A 369 -20.51 -27.42 6.62
C GLY A 369 -19.76 -28.74 6.71
N TYR A 370 -19.04 -29.04 5.65
CA TYR A 370 -18.08 -30.12 5.69
C TYR A 370 -16.82 -29.60 6.41
N LYS A 371 -16.32 -30.39 7.38
CA LYS A 371 -15.08 -30.08 8.07
C LYS A 371 -13.94 -30.73 7.32
N PHE A 372 -13.09 -29.94 6.66
CA PHE A 372 -11.93 -30.43 5.95
C PHE A 372 -10.84 -30.91 6.92
N SER A 373 -10.05 -31.87 6.45
CA SER A 373 -8.92 -32.44 7.19
C SER A 373 -7.80 -31.38 7.38
N PRO A 374 -6.97 -31.46 8.42
CA PRO A 374 -5.73 -30.69 8.51
C PRO A 374 -4.84 -30.89 7.29
N ASP A 375 -3.83 -30.04 7.11
CA ASP A 375 -2.93 -30.12 5.98
C ASP A 375 -2.22 -31.49 5.93
N THR A 376 -2.13 -32.06 4.73
CA THR A 376 -1.41 -33.29 4.45
C THR A 376 0.03 -32.97 3.99
N VAL A 377 0.91 -33.95 4.00
CA VAL A 377 2.28 -33.82 3.44
C VAL A 377 2.25 -33.31 2.00
N TRP A 378 1.27 -33.71 1.20
CA TRP A 378 1.10 -33.23 -0.16
C TRP A 378 0.71 -31.74 -0.23
N GLN A 379 -0.07 -31.26 0.74
CA GLN A 379 -0.40 -29.82 0.85
C GLN A 379 0.85 -29.00 1.18
N GLU A 380 1.67 -29.48 2.12
CA GLU A 380 2.92 -28.82 2.51
C GLU A 380 3.90 -28.77 1.34
N GLU A 381 4.14 -29.92 0.66
CA GLU A 381 4.99 -29.99 -0.53
C GLU A 381 4.48 -29.07 -1.66
N PHE A 382 3.17 -29.04 -1.89
CA PHE A 382 2.56 -28.15 -2.87
C PHE A 382 2.80 -26.69 -2.55
N GLU A 383 2.73 -26.29 -1.28
CA GLU A 383 2.94 -24.90 -0.84
C GLU A 383 4.42 -24.51 -0.89
N GLU A 384 5.35 -25.42 -0.58
CA GLU A 384 6.80 -25.20 -0.69
C GLU A 384 7.26 -24.99 -2.14
N LYS A 385 6.58 -25.59 -3.12
CA LYS A 385 6.83 -25.38 -4.56
C LYS A 385 6.42 -24.01 -5.06
N PHE A 386 5.83 -23.14 -4.23
CA PHE A 386 5.47 -21.78 -4.65
C PHE A 386 6.75 -20.96 -4.90
N PRO A 387 6.91 -20.40 -6.13
CA PRO A 387 8.20 -19.80 -6.54
C PRO A 387 8.46 -18.42 -5.92
N TYR A 388 7.55 -17.88 -5.13
CA TYR A 388 7.66 -16.55 -4.53
C TYR A 388 7.60 -16.64 -3.00
N ILE A 389 8.13 -15.60 -2.33
CA ILE A 389 8.03 -15.47 -0.88
C ILE A 389 6.71 -14.79 -0.56
N GLU A 390 5.89 -15.46 0.26
CA GLU A 390 4.61 -14.89 0.68
C GLU A 390 4.80 -13.70 1.62
N THR A 391 4.02 -12.66 1.39
CA THR A 391 3.91 -11.55 2.34
C THR A 391 3.20 -12.01 3.62
N ARG A 392 3.37 -11.25 4.71
CA ARG A 392 2.70 -11.52 5.98
C ARG A 392 1.17 -11.62 5.81
N ASP A 393 0.60 -10.73 5.02
CA ASP A 393 -0.85 -10.70 4.79
C ASP A 393 -1.33 -11.89 3.98
N GLN A 394 -0.56 -12.33 2.98
CA GLN A 394 -0.85 -13.55 2.23
C GLN A 394 -0.85 -14.76 3.17
N LYS A 395 0.16 -14.90 4.03
CA LYS A 395 0.23 -15.97 5.03
C LYS A 395 -0.97 -15.95 5.98
N ASN A 396 -1.35 -14.77 6.45
CA ASN A 396 -2.51 -14.60 7.31
C ASN A 396 -3.80 -14.98 6.58
N ALA A 397 -4.00 -14.52 5.35
CA ALA A 397 -5.18 -14.85 4.55
C ALA A 397 -5.29 -16.35 4.26
N ILE A 398 -4.18 -17.03 3.93
CA ILE A 398 -4.12 -18.49 3.74
C ILE A 398 -4.49 -19.22 5.04
N LYS A 399 -3.89 -18.80 6.17
CA LYS A 399 -4.18 -19.37 7.49
C LYS A 399 -5.65 -19.19 7.89
N ASP A 400 -6.22 -18.02 7.62
CA ASP A 400 -7.63 -17.75 7.90
C ASP A 400 -8.57 -18.64 7.09
N VAL A 401 -8.32 -18.79 5.78
CA VAL A 401 -9.10 -19.65 4.87
C VAL A 401 -9.01 -21.11 5.33
N LYS A 402 -7.81 -21.63 5.61
CA LYS A 402 -7.62 -23.00 6.10
C LYS A 402 -8.36 -23.24 7.41
N ARG A 403 -8.23 -22.31 8.39
CA ARG A 403 -8.94 -22.38 9.67
C ARG A 403 -10.47 -22.46 9.49
N ASP A 404 -11.02 -21.66 8.59
CA ASP A 404 -12.45 -21.67 8.31
C ASP A 404 -12.87 -23.01 7.68
N MET A 405 -12.13 -23.53 6.70
CA MET A 405 -12.39 -24.83 6.06
C MET A 405 -12.30 -26.00 7.06
N GLU A 406 -11.38 -25.94 8.02
CA GLU A 406 -11.21 -26.96 9.08
C GLU A 406 -12.25 -26.83 10.21
N SER A 407 -13.10 -25.83 10.15
CA SER A 407 -14.19 -25.66 11.10
C SER A 407 -15.45 -26.44 10.65
N SER A 408 -16.36 -26.69 11.59
CA SER A 408 -17.68 -27.25 11.25
C SER A 408 -18.68 -26.24 10.69
N LYS A 409 -18.29 -24.96 10.61
CA LYS A 409 -19.13 -23.88 10.09
C LYS A 409 -18.87 -23.68 8.62
N VAL A 410 -19.90 -23.41 7.85
CA VAL A 410 -19.76 -23.08 6.42
C VAL A 410 -18.95 -21.80 6.26
N MET A 411 -17.80 -21.87 5.58
CA MET A 411 -17.00 -20.70 5.25
C MET A 411 -17.75 -19.76 4.31
N ASP A 412 -17.72 -18.48 4.60
CA ASP A 412 -18.15 -17.39 3.72
C ASP A 412 -17.18 -16.22 3.86
N ARG A 413 -16.04 -16.35 3.18
CA ARG A 413 -14.92 -15.42 3.33
C ARG A 413 -14.65 -14.64 2.07
N ILE A 414 -14.29 -13.38 2.26
CA ILE A 414 -13.83 -12.48 1.21
C ILE A 414 -12.34 -12.29 1.37
N VAL A 415 -11.55 -12.54 0.33
CA VAL A 415 -10.15 -12.14 0.24
C VAL A 415 -10.05 -10.88 -0.62
N CYS A 416 -9.73 -9.77 0.02
CA CYS A 416 -9.57 -8.47 -0.60
C CYS A 416 -8.09 -8.13 -0.72
N GLY A 417 -7.68 -7.54 -1.83
CA GLY A 417 -6.30 -7.06 -2.03
C GLY A 417 -6.12 -6.55 -3.45
N ASP A 418 -5.14 -5.70 -3.67
CA ASP A 418 -4.90 -5.09 -4.97
C ASP A 418 -4.62 -6.12 -6.08
N VAL A 419 -4.71 -5.67 -7.33
CA VAL A 419 -4.39 -6.50 -8.49
C VAL A 419 -2.92 -6.92 -8.40
N GLY A 420 -2.65 -8.24 -8.52
CA GLY A 420 -1.29 -8.79 -8.42
C GLY A 420 -0.77 -9.03 -6.99
N TYR A 421 -1.62 -8.92 -5.94
CA TYR A 421 -1.25 -9.20 -4.55
C TYR A 421 -1.40 -10.68 -4.15
N GLY A 422 -1.49 -11.59 -5.10
CA GLY A 422 -1.49 -13.02 -4.84
C GLY A 422 -2.80 -13.63 -4.36
N LYS A 423 -3.96 -12.94 -4.48
CA LYS A 423 -5.28 -13.49 -4.12
C LYS A 423 -5.56 -14.85 -4.76
N THR A 424 -5.11 -15.05 -6.01
CA THR A 424 -5.30 -16.31 -6.75
C THR A 424 -4.54 -17.46 -6.11
N GLU A 425 -3.36 -17.23 -5.51
CA GLU A 425 -2.62 -18.28 -4.81
C GLU A 425 -3.37 -18.76 -3.55
N VAL A 426 -4.03 -17.84 -2.82
CA VAL A 426 -4.90 -18.23 -1.69
C VAL A 426 -6.02 -19.16 -2.17
N ALA A 427 -6.63 -18.86 -3.32
CA ALA A 427 -7.67 -19.68 -3.92
C ALA A 427 -7.14 -21.04 -4.42
N ILE A 428 -5.95 -21.07 -5.01
CA ILE A 428 -5.30 -22.30 -5.48
C ILE A 428 -5.04 -23.24 -4.29
N ARG A 429 -4.50 -22.74 -3.16
CA ARG A 429 -4.24 -23.54 -1.97
C ARG A 429 -5.53 -24.06 -1.31
N ALA A 430 -6.57 -23.24 -1.27
CA ALA A 430 -7.89 -23.66 -0.78
C ALA A 430 -8.51 -24.75 -1.67
N ALA A 431 -8.40 -24.62 -2.99
CA ALA A 431 -8.87 -25.62 -3.94
C ALA A 431 -8.11 -26.94 -3.81
N PHE A 432 -6.77 -26.88 -3.66
CA PHE A 432 -5.96 -28.06 -3.42
C PHE A 432 -6.41 -28.83 -2.16
N LYS A 433 -6.57 -28.12 -1.05
CA LYS A 433 -7.07 -28.69 0.21
C LYS A 433 -8.42 -29.36 0.05
N CYS A 434 -9.33 -28.74 -0.69
CA CYS A 434 -10.64 -29.29 -0.97
C CYS A 434 -10.59 -30.60 -1.78
N VAL A 435 -9.72 -30.64 -2.81
CA VAL A 435 -9.56 -31.83 -3.66
C VAL A 435 -8.88 -32.98 -2.90
N MET A 436 -7.93 -32.69 -2.03
CA MET A 436 -7.27 -33.72 -1.22
C MET A 436 -8.25 -34.45 -0.29
N ASP A 437 -9.34 -33.82 0.10
CA ASP A 437 -10.47 -34.43 0.84
C ASP A 437 -11.52 -35.10 -0.07
N GLY A 438 -11.24 -35.27 -1.35
CA GLY A 438 -12.15 -35.92 -2.32
C GLY A 438 -13.39 -35.12 -2.64
N LYS A 439 -13.34 -33.77 -2.45
CA LYS A 439 -14.44 -32.87 -2.78
C LYS A 439 -14.16 -32.13 -4.09
N GLN A 440 -15.23 -31.76 -4.79
CA GLN A 440 -15.15 -31.00 -6.04
C GLN A 440 -15.13 -29.49 -5.76
N VAL A 441 -14.46 -28.75 -6.63
CA VAL A 441 -14.33 -27.29 -6.56
C VAL A 441 -14.96 -26.64 -7.79
N LEU A 442 -15.73 -25.58 -7.57
CA LEU A 442 -16.28 -24.72 -8.61
C LEU A 442 -15.62 -23.34 -8.56
N ILE A 443 -15.02 -22.92 -9.70
CA ILE A 443 -14.43 -21.58 -9.83
C ILE A 443 -15.21 -20.78 -10.86
N VAL A 444 -15.71 -19.62 -10.44
CA VAL A 444 -16.58 -18.76 -11.26
C VAL A 444 -15.87 -17.45 -11.55
N ALA A 445 -15.61 -17.16 -12.82
CA ALA A 445 -15.01 -15.94 -13.29
C ALA A 445 -15.99 -15.10 -14.15
N PRO A 446 -15.92 -13.75 -14.12
CA PRO A 446 -16.89 -12.91 -14.83
C PRO A 446 -16.76 -12.94 -16.36
N THR A 447 -15.58 -13.25 -16.89
CA THR A 447 -15.31 -13.27 -18.33
C THR A 447 -14.62 -14.55 -18.77
N THR A 448 -14.77 -14.89 -20.05
CA THR A 448 -14.13 -16.08 -20.65
C THR A 448 -12.60 -15.98 -20.67
N VAL A 449 -12.05 -14.77 -20.82
CA VAL A 449 -10.60 -14.54 -20.80
C VAL A 449 -10.05 -14.81 -19.40
N LEU A 450 -10.71 -14.30 -18.36
CA LEU A 450 -10.28 -14.53 -16.99
C LEU A 450 -10.45 -16.01 -16.57
N ALA A 451 -11.53 -16.65 -17.01
CA ALA A 451 -11.72 -18.09 -16.78
C ALA A 451 -10.60 -18.92 -17.41
N GLN A 452 -10.17 -18.56 -18.64
CA GLN A 452 -9.04 -19.20 -19.31
C GLN A 452 -7.72 -18.98 -18.55
N GLN A 453 -7.46 -17.75 -18.11
CA GLN A 453 -6.24 -17.44 -17.34
C GLN A 453 -6.21 -18.17 -15.98
N HIS A 454 -7.35 -18.30 -15.31
CA HIS A 454 -7.42 -19.13 -14.10
C HIS A 454 -7.14 -20.60 -14.44
N TYR A 455 -7.74 -21.11 -15.52
CA TYR A 455 -7.51 -22.49 -15.96
C TYR A 455 -6.02 -22.74 -16.21
N ASP A 456 -5.39 -21.90 -17.02
CA ASP A 456 -3.97 -22.05 -17.37
C ASP A 456 -3.07 -22.02 -16.12
N ARG A 457 -3.32 -21.10 -15.17
CA ARG A 457 -2.58 -21.02 -13.91
C ARG A 457 -2.80 -22.21 -12.98
N PHE A 458 -4.02 -22.70 -12.91
CA PHE A 458 -4.34 -23.88 -12.09
C PHE A 458 -3.72 -25.14 -12.70
N VAL A 459 -3.74 -25.30 -14.03
CA VAL A 459 -3.04 -26.39 -14.73
C VAL A 459 -1.55 -26.35 -14.44
N GLU A 460 -0.90 -25.19 -14.60
CA GLU A 460 0.53 -25.01 -14.32
C GLU A 460 0.88 -25.37 -12.86
N ARG A 461 0.08 -24.92 -11.90
CA ARG A 461 0.34 -25.17 -10.48
C ARG A 461 0.07 -26.61 -10.03
N TYR A 462 -0.79 -27.34 -10.73
CA TYR A 462 -1.17 -28.70 -10.39
C TYR A 462 -0.55 -29.74 -11.32
N GLU A 463 0.39 -29.38 -12.18
CA GLU A 463 1.00 -30.27 -13.20
C GLU A 463 1.56 -31.57 -12.59
N ASP A 464 2.16 -31.49 -11.40
CA ASP A 464 2.76 -32.65 -10.70
C ASP A 464 1.74 -33.49 -9.91
N TYR A 465 0.45 -33.13 -9.90
CA TYR A 465 -0.56 -33.77 -9.06
C TYR A 465 -1.69 -34.38 -9.89
N PRO A 466 -2.25 -35.54 -9.48
CA PRO A 466 -3.32 -36.20 -10.22
C PRO A 466 -4.69 -35.53 -10.04
N ILE A 467 -4.78 -34.24 -10.39
CA ILE A 467 -5.99 -33.41 -10.28
C ILE A 467 -6.53 -33.12 -11.64
N THR A 468 -7.81 -33.43 -11.87
CA THR A 468 -8.48 -33.23 -13.16
C THR A 468 -9.22 -31.88 -13.18
N LEU A 469 -8.82 -31.02 -14.13
CA LEU A 469 -9.41 -29.70 -14.34
C LEU A 469 -10.17 -29.65 -15.68
N GLU A 470 -11.34 -29.01 -15.69
CA GLU A 470 -12.08 -28.75 -16.92
C GLU A 470 -12.55 -27.29 -17.00
N LEU A 471 -12.48 -26.72 -18.20
CA LEU A 471 -12.94 -25.35 -18.49
C LEU A 471 -14.30 -25.38 -19.16
N LEU A 472 -15.33 -24.90 -18.50
CA LEU A 472 -16.69 -24.83 -19.03
C LEU A 472 -17.06 -23.38 -19.40
N SER A 473 -16.96 -23.06 -20.69
CA SER A 473 -17.26 -21.71 -21.20
C SER A 473 -18.14 -21.78 -22.45
N ARG A 474 -18.67 -20.63 -22.88
CA ARG A 474 -19.43 -20.57 -24.16
C ARG A 474 -18.56 -20.78 -25.40
N LEU A 475 -17.24 -20.84 -25.24
CA LEU A 475 -16.30 -21.12 -26.33
C LEU A 475 -16.15 -22.62 -26.62
N SER A 476 -16.45 -23.45 -25.62
CA SER A 476 -16.48 -24.90 -25.77
C SER A 476 -17.69 -25.33 -26.64
N GLY A 477 -17.50 -26.26 -27.54
CA GLY A 477 -18.58 -26.76 -28.38
C GLY A 477 -19.66 -27.49 -27.61
N ASP A 478 -20.88 -27.55 -28.13
CA ASP A 478 -22.02 -28.18 -27.43
C ASP A 478 -21.79 -29.65 -27.04
N LYS A 479 -21.04 -30.40 -27.86
CA LYS A 479 -20.67 -31.79 -27.56
C LYS A 479 -19.71 -31.86 -26.37
N GLU A 480 -18.68 -31.06 -26.41
CA GLU A 480 -17.67 -30.93 -25.35
C GLU A 480 -18.30 -30.53 -24.02
N GLN A 481 -19.18 -29.50 -24.01
CA GLN A 481 -19.90 -29.10 -22.82
C GLN A 481 -20.70 -30.24 -22.19
N LYS A 482 -21.40 -31.04 -23.00
CA LYS A 482 -22.17 -32.20 -22.53
C LYS A 482 -21.28 -33.29 -21.92
N GLU A 483 -20.08 -33.49 -22.48
CA GLU A 483 -19.10 -34.45 -21.95
C GLU A 483 -18.54 -33.97 -20.60
N ILE A 484 -18.19 -32.69 -20.52
CA ILE A 484 -17.71 -32.09 -19.27
C ILE A 484 -18.79 -32.21 -18.17
N ILE A 485 -20.06 -31.88 -18.49
CA ILE A 485 -21.17 -31.98 -17.53
C ILE A 485 -21.30 -33.41 -17.00
N LYS A 486 -21.24 -34.42 -17.86
CA LYS A 486 -21.30 -35.83 -17.44
C LYS A 486 -20.11 -36.22 -16.56
N LYS A 487 -18.90 -35.78 -16.89
CA LYS A 487 -17.70 -36.04 -16.11
C LYS A 487 -17.77 -35.38 -14.72
N VAL A 488 -18.37 -34.20 -14.61
CA VAL A 488 -18.60 -33.53 -13.31
C VAL A 488 -19.64 -34.27 -12.49
N GLU A 489 -20.74 -34.71 -13.12
CA GLU A 489 -21.83 -35.41 -12.43
C GLU A 489 -21.40 -36.78 -11.91
N ASN A 490 -20.52 -37.50 -12.61
CA ASN A 490 -20.00 -38.79 -12.16
C ASN A 490 -18.81 -38.65 -11.18
N GLY A 491 -18.25 -37.43 -10.99
CA GLY A 491 -17.15 -37.14 -10.09
C GLY A 491 -15.75 -37.41 -10.66
N SER A 492 -15.59 -37.49 -11.98
CA SER A 492 -14.29 -37.67 -12.66
C SER A 492 -13.55 -36.34 -12.88
N VAL A 493 -14.13 -35.23 -12.54
CA VAL A 493 -13.53 -33.89 -12.58
C VAL A 493 -13.50 -33.31 -11.19
N ASP A 494 -12.31 -32.93 -10.76
CA ASP A 494 -12.09 -32.36 -9.41
C ASP A 494 -12.40 -30.87 -9.38
N ILE A 495 -11.98 -30.13 -10.40
CA ILE A 495 -12.10 -28.67 -10.46
C ILE A 495 -12.76 -28.24 -11.78
N VAL A 496 -13.83 -27.48 -11.68
CA VAL A 496 -14.51 -26.88 -12.84
C VAL A 496 -14.30 -25.36 -12.78
N ILE A 497 -13.74 -24.81 -13.85
CA ILE A 497 -13.53 -23.37 -13.99
C ILE A 497 -14.45 -22.88 -15.11
N GLY A 498 -15.14 -21.76 -14.90
CA GLY A 498 -15.95 -21.20 -15.96
C GLY A 498 -16.61 -19.87 -15.66
N THR A 499 -17.45 -19.42 -16.60
CA THR A 499 -18.22 -18.18 -16.47
C THR A 499 -19.62 -18.47 -15.94
N HIS A 500 -20.56 -17.52 -16.06
CA HIS A 500 -21.98 -17.75 -15.70
C HIS A 500 -22.60 -19.04 -16.28
N ARG A 501 -21.98 -19.71 -17.25
CA ARG A 501 -22.40 -21.02 -17.80
C ARG A 501 -22.36 -22.12 -16.74
N VAL A 502 -21.40 -22.07 -15.79
CA VAL A 502 -21.28 -23.06 -14.72
C VAL A 502 -22.39 -22.92 -13.65
N LEU A 503 -23.13 -21.83 -13.68
CA LEU A 503 -24.29 -21.59 -12.79
C LEU A 503 -25.62 -22.01 -13.42
N SER A 504 -25.58 -22.67 -14.57
CA SER A 504 -26.83 -23.21 -15.20
C SER A 504 -27.30 -24.46 -14.46
N GLY A 505 -28.61 -24.66 -14.43
CA GLY A 505 -29.22 -25.72 -13.63
C GLY A 505 -29.00 -27.16 -14.13
N ASP A 506 -28.35 -27.32 -15.30
CA ASP A 506 -27.96 -28.59 -15.89
C ASP A 506 -26.62 -29.14 -15.35
N LEU A 507 -25.81 -28.31 -14.69
CA LEU A 507 -24.55 -28.73 -14.05
C LEU A 507 -24.84 -29.19 -12.63
N LYS A 508 -24.70 -30.48 -12.38
CA LYS A 508 -24.83 -31.09 -11.05
C LYS A 508 -23.50 -31.66 -10.61
N PHE A 509 -23.11 -31.36 -9.39
CA PHE A 509 -21.89 -31.87 -8.78
C PHE A 509 -22.23 -33.11 -7.93
N LYS A 510 -21.35 -34.10 -7.97
CA LYS A 510 -21.46 -35.28 -7.11
C LYS A 510 -21.14 -34.95 -5.65
N ASN A 511 -20.12 -34.16 -5.44
CA ASN A 511 -19.59 -33.88 -4.08
C ASN A 511 -18.93 -32.50 -3.98
N LEU A 512 -19.68 -31.43 -4.29
CA LEU A 512 -19.17 -30.05 -4.23
C LEU A 512 -18.81 -29.64 -2.81
N GLY A 513 -17.58 -29.23 -2.55
CA GLY A 513 -17.06 -28.80 -1.26
C GLY A 513 -16.72 -27.30 -1.19
N LEU A 514 -16.28 -26.70 -2.30
CA LEU A 514 -15.84 -25.32 -2.32
C LEU A 514 -16.31 -24.58 -3.59
N ILE A 515 -16.80 -23.36 -3.41
CA ILE A 515 -17.11 -22.42 -4.49
C ILE A 515 -16.17 -21.22 -4.37
N ILE A 516 -15.39 -20.96 -5.41
CA ILE A 516 -14.52 -19.78 -5.52
C ILE A 516 -15.14 -18.82 -6.53
N VAL A 517 -15.38 -17.57 -6.14
CA VAL A 517 -15.96 -16.55 -7.01
C VAL A 517 -14.97 -15.39 -7.14
N ASP A 518 -14.50 -15.17 -8.35
CA ASP A 518 -13.65 -14.00 -8.63
C ASP A 518 -14.50 -12.82 -9.10
N GLU A 519 -14.22 -11.61 -8.55
CA GLU A 519 -14.90 -10.36 -8.87
C GLU A 519 -16.45 -10.48 -8.82
N GLU A 520 -16.99 -10.96 -7.70
CA GLU A 520 -18.45 -11.19 -7.46
C GLU A 520 -19.31 -9.99 -7.89
N GLN A 521 -18.79 -8.76 -7.81
CA GLN A 521 -19.50 -7.54 -8.20
C GLN A 521 -19.87 -7.47 -9.69
N LYS A 522 -19.20 -8.22 -10.53
CA LYS A 522 -19.46 -8.26 -11.98
C LYS A 522 -20.64 -9.17 -12.36
N PHE A 523 -21.16 -9.97 -11.43
CA PHE A 523 -22.28 -10.88 -11.67
C PHE A 523 -23.63 -10.18 -11.49
N GLY A 524 -24.59 -10.55 -12.32
CA GLY A 524 -25.97 -10.07 -12.27
C GLY A 524 -26.74 -10.61 -11.04
N VAL A 525 -27.86 -9.97 -10.73
CA VAL A 525 -28.71 -10.35 -9.59
C VAL A 525 -29.14 -11.83 -9.65
N LYS A 526 -29.53 -12.31 -10.83
CA LYS A 526 -29.97 -13.70 -11.04
C LYS A 526 -28.85 -14.73 -10.77
N ASP A 527 -27.61 -14.39 -11.15
CA ASP A 527 -26.47 -15.27 -10.92
C ASP A 527 -26.07 -15.28 -9.44
N LYS A 528 -26.15 -14.14 -8.76
CA LYS A 528 -25.97 -14.06 -7.31
C LYS A 528 -27.01 -14.86 -6.53
N GLU A 529 -28.27 -14.88 -6.98
CA GLU A 529 -29.30 -15.73 -6.37
C GLU A 529 -29.02 -17.23 -6.54
N LYS A 530 -28.51 -17.64 -7.71
CA LYS A 530 -28.09 -19.03 -7.94
C LYS A 530 -26.92 -19.42 -7.04
N LEU A 531 -25.90 -18.56 -6.94
CA LEU A 531 -24.77 -18.75 -6.02
C LEU A 531 -25.26 -18.89 -4.57
N LYS A 532 -26.20 -18.04 -4.12
CA LYS A 532 -26.79 -18.14 -2.79
C LYS A 532 -27.49 -19.49 -2.54
N LYS A 533 -28.15 -20.05 -3.54
CA LYS A 533 -28.81 -21.38 -3.42
C LYS A 533 -27.79 -22.51 -3.32
N MET A 534 -26.69 -22.44 -4.09
CA MET A 534 -25.62 -23.45 -4.05
C MET A 534 -24.84 -23.41 -2.72
N LYS A 535 -24.75 -22.24 -2.08
CA LYS A 535 -24.00 -21.96 -0.86
C LYS A 535 -24.55 -22.58 0.42
N ASN A 536 -25.74 -23.22 0.43
CA ASN A 536 -26.39 -23.57 1.69
C ASN A 536 -25.55 -24.46 2.62
N ASN A 537 -24.74 -25.38 2.06
CA ASN A 537 -23.87 -26.29 2.81
C ASN A 537 -22.48 -26.43 2.20
N VAL A 538 -22.06 -25.48 1.37
CA VAL A 538 -20.80 -25.49 0.64
C VAL A 538 -19.99 -24.23 1.00
N ASP A 539 -18.72 -24.39 1.22
CA ASP A 539 -17.81 -23.30 1.51
C ASP A 539 -17.68 -22.33 0.33
N MET A 540 -17.64 -21.04 0.63
CA MET A 540 -17.56 -20.00 -0.37
C MET A 540 -16.39 -19.04 -0.09
N LEU A 541 -15.49 -18.95 -1.06
CA LEU A 541 -14.38 -18.03 -1.08
C LEU A 541 -14.59 -16.99 -2.19
N THR A 542 -14.61 -15.73 -1.86
CA THR A 542 -14.74 -14.63 -2.84
C THR A 542 -13.45 -13.86 -2.94
N LEU A 543 -12.96 -13.65 -4.17
CA LEU A 543 -11.78 -12.82 -4.43
C LEU A 543 -12.23 -11.48 -5.01
N THR A 544 -11.63 -10.39 -4.56
CA THR A 544 -11.91 -9.05 -5.13
C THR A 544 -10.71 -8.11 -5.00
N ALA A 545 -10.50 -7.28 -6.02
CA ALA A 545 -9.51 -6.20 -5.96
C ALA A 545 -10.09 -4.93 -5.31
N THR A 546 -11.38 -4.67 -5.57
CA THR A 546 -12.10 -3.50 -5.04
C THR A 546 -13.45 -3.98 -4.52
N PRO A 547 -13.60 -4.22 -3.21
CA PRO A 547 -14.89 -4.62 -2.68
C PRO A 547 -15.93 -3.54 -2.96
N ILE A 548 -17.12 -3.95 -3.44
CA ILE A 548 -18.22 -2.98 -3.54
C ILE A 548 -18.54 -2.47 -2.12
N PRO A 549 -18.91 -1.19 -1.98
CA PRO A 549 -19.31 -0.61 -0.71
C PRO A 549 -20.25 -1.49 0.12
N ARG A 550 -21.22 -2.14 -0.53
CA ARG A 550 -22.16 -3.06 0.12
C ARG A 550 -21.49 -4.34 0.66
N THR A 551 -20.59 -4.93 -0.10
CA THR A 551 -19.86 -6.14 0.28
C THR A 551 -18.93 -5.86 1.45
N LEU A 552 -18.26 -4.70 1.42
CA LEU A 552 -17.42 -4.22 2.49
C LEU A 552 -18.22 -3.97 3.78
N ASN A 553 -19.38 -3.33 3.68
CA ASN A 553 -20.26 -3.15 4.85
C ASN A 553 -20.70 -4.47 5.46
N TYR A 554 -21.07 -5.47 4.65
CA TYR A 554 -21.44 -6.79 5.18
C TYR A 554 -20.28 -7.47 5.91
N ALA A 555 -19.05 -7.26 5.47
CA ALA A 555 -17.85 -7.73 6.16
C ALA A 555 -17.61 -6.96 7.47
N LEU A 556 -17.67 -5.64 7.45
CA LEU A 556 -17.51 -4.79 8.64
C LEU A 556 -18.59 -5.06 9.70
N LEU A 557 -19.78 -5.46 9.28
CA LEU A 557 -20.89 -5.85 10.17
C LEU A 557 -20.81 -7.33 10.61
N GLY A 558 -19.75 -8.06 10.27
CA GLY A 558 -19.56 -9.46 10.66
C GLY A 558 -20.57 -10.44 10.02
N ILE A 559 -21.22 -10.05 8.92
CA ILE A 559 -22.09 -10.93 8.13
C ILE A 559 -21.27 -11.88 7.26
N ARG A 560 -20.12 -11.44 6.79
CA ARG A 560 -19.11 -12.23 6.04
C ARG A 560 -17.73 -12.02 6.67
N ASP A 561 -16.89 -13.04 6.62
CA ASP A 561 -15.50 -12.93 7.07
C ASP A 561 -14.67 -12.27 5.99
N ILE A 562 -13.65 -11.50 6.38
CA ILE A 562 -12.75 -10.81 5.46
C ILE A 562 -11.29 -11.02 5.84
N SER A 563 -10.45 -11.27 4.83
CA SER A 563 -8.99 -11.18 4.94
C SER A 563 -8.50 -10.15 3.93
N VAL A 564 -7.68 -9.20 4.37
CA VAL A 564 -7.17 -8.12 3.54
C VAL A 564 -5.68 -8.33 3.29
N ILE A 565 -5.25 -8.22 2.03
CA ILE A 565 -3.85 -8.28 1.61
C ILE A 565 -3.46 -6.88 1.17
N GLU A 566 -2.78 -6.14 2.05
CA GLU A 566 -2.37 -4.75 1.82
C GLU A 566 -0.90 -4.65 1.42
N THR A 567 -0.08 -5.64 1.81
CA THR A 567 1.34 -5.67 1.49
C THR A 567 1.58 -6.13 0.06
N ALA A 568 2.26 -5.30 -0.72
CA ALA A 568 2.68 -5.69 -2.07
C ALA A 568 3.74 -6.81 -2.00
N PRO A 569 3.74 -7.77 -2.95
CA PRO A 569 4.83 -8.72 -3.10
C PRO A 569 6.18 -8.02 -3.36
N GLU A 570 7.27 -8.65 -2.92
CA GLU A 570 8.63 -8.12 -3.15
C GLU A 570 8.91 -7.87 -4.64
N GLY A 571 9.66 -6.82 -4.94
CA GLY A 571 10.06 -6.46 -6.31
C GLY A 571 9.00 -5.72 -7.13
N ARG A 572 7.83 -5.41 -6.55
CA ARG A 572 6.81 -4.64 -7.25
C ARG A 572 7.05 -3.14 -7.08
N VAL A 573 7.16 -2.44 -8.21
CA VAL A 573 7.33 -0.99 -8.25
C VAL A 573 5.96 -0.29 -8.36
N PRO A 574 5.71 0.82 -7.61
CA PRO A 574 4.47 1.59 -7.73
C PRO A 574 4.24 2.12 -9.13
N VAL A 575 2.97 2.13 -9.56
CA VAL A 575 2.58 2.74 -10.84
C VAL A 575 2.45 4.24 -10.65
N GLU A 576 3.32 5.00 -11.31
CA GLU A 576 3.26 6.47 -11.30
C GLU A 576 2.03 6.96 -12.06
N THR A 577 1.22 7.78 -11.40
CA THR A 577 0.00 8.31 -12.00
C THR A 577 0.16 9.81 -12.25
N SER A 578 0.02 10.23 -13.51
CA SER A 578 0.13 11.64 -13.90
C SER A 578 -1.00 12.08 -14.82
N PHE A 579 -1.30 13.39 -14.77
CA PHE A 579 -2.33 14.00 -15.61
C PHE A 579 -1.67 14.67 -16.80
N ILE A 580 -2.09 14.30 -18.00
CA ILE A 580 -1.62 14.91 -19.25
C ILE A 580 -2.77 15.61 -19.97
N ASN A 581 -2.44 16.58 -20.83
CA ASN A 581 -3.45 17.28 -21.62
C ASN A 581 -3.90 16.44 -22.82
N ASP A 582 -5.17 16.63 -23.25
CA ASP A 582 -5.69 16.03 -24.48
C ASP A 582 -5.13 16.80 -25.71
N ASN A 583 -3.83 16.65 -25.96
CA ASN A 583 -3.16 17.19 -27.14
C ASN A 583 -2.23 16.13 -27.77
N LYS A 584 -1.94 16.30 -29.04
CA LYS A 584 -1.16 15.34 -29.82
C LYS A 584 0.27 15.19 -29.32
N LYS A 585 0.85 16.25 -28.74
CA LYS A 585 2.23 16.27 -28.27
C LYS A 585 2.36 15.42 -27.00
N ASP A 586 1.60 15.72 -25.95
CA ASP A 586 1.68 15.01 -24.67
C ASP A 586 1.35 13.50 -24.81
N ILE A 587 0.34 13.18 -25.66
CA ILE A 587 -0.03 11.79 -25.96
C ILE A 587 1.13 11.06 -26.65
N ARG A 588 1.74 11.69 -27.70
CA ARG A 588 2.87 11.11 -28.42
C ARG A 588 4.06 10.89 -27.50
N GLU A 589 4.45 11.88 -26.72
CA GLU A 589 5.58 11.81 -25.80
C GLU A 589 5.38 10.67 -24.77
N SER A 590 4.19 10.54 -24.18
CA SER A 590 3.90 9.48 -23.23
C SER A 590 3.99 8.07 -23.84
N ILE A 591 3.51 7.91 -25.08
CA ILE A 591 3.58 6.65 -25.81
C ILE A 591 5.05 6.34 -26.19
N MET A 592 5.75 7.32 -26.77
CA MET A 592 7.13 7.10 -27.26
C MET A 592 8.09 6.83 -26.10
N LYS A 593 7.85 7.38 -24.91
CA LYS A 593 8.61 7.05 -23.70
C LYS A 593 8.55 5.55 -23.39
N GLU A 594 7.41 4.91 -23.60
CA GLU A 594 7.27 3.47 -23.36
C GLU A 594 7.87 2.64 -24.50
N ILE A 595 7.61 3.04 -25.76
CA ILE A 595 8.16 2.36 -26.93
C ILE A 595 9.70 2.40 -26.91
N ALA A 596 10.28 3.52 -26.48
CA ALA A 596 11.74 3.65 -26.33
C ALA A 596 12.35 2.67 -25.31
N ARG A 597 11.55 2.24 -24.31
CA ARG A 597 11.92 1.21 -23.34
C ARG A 597 11.61 -0.22 -23.83
N GLU A 598 11.17 -0.40 -25.07
CA GLU A 598 10.65 -1.67 -25.61
C GLU A 598 9.46 -2.24 -24.81
N GLY A 599 8.72 -1.38 -24.13
CA GLY A 599 7.49 -1.72 -23.45
C GLY A 599 6.27 -1.57 -24.36
N GLN A 600 5.13 -2.04 -23.85
CA GLN A 600 3.86 -1.98 -24.58
C GLN A 600 2.89 -1.03 -23.87
N VAL A 601 1.95 -0.49 -24.65
CA VAL A 601 1.03 0.55 -24.19
C VAL A 601 -0.42 0.10 -24.30
N PHE A 602 -1.18 0.22 -23.20
CA PHE A 602 -2.63 0.22 -23.27
C PHE A 602 -3.16 1.64 -23.49
N TYR A 603 -4.03 1.81 -24.48
CA TYR A 603 -4.74 3.07 -24.68
C TYR A 603 -6.25 2.85 -24.49
N ILE A 604 -6.84 3.49 -23.47
CA ILE A 604 -8.25 3.32 -23.13
C ILE A 604 -9.10 4.41 -23.76
N PHE A 605 -10.01 3.97 -24.63
CA PHE A 605 -10.96 4.85 -25.33
C PHE A 605 -12.37 4.26 -25.31
N ASN A 606 -13.22 4.71 -24.41
CA ASN A 606 -14.52 4.07 -24.16
C ASN A 606 -15.64 4.53 -25.15
N ARG A 607 -15.34 4.58 -26.45
CA ARG A 607 -16.31 4.91 -27.51
C ARG A 607 -16.19 3.97 -28.71
N VAL A 608 -16.89 2.83 -28.61
CA VAL A 608 -16.82 1.76 -29.64
C VAL A 608 -17.03 2.28 -31.08
N LYS A 609 -18.01 3.16 -31.30
CA LYS A 609 -18.31 3.70 -32.65
C LYS A 609 -17.18 4.56 -33.25
N ARG A 610 -16.26 5.06 -32.46
CA ARG A 610 -15.19 5.97 -32.89
C ARG A 610 -13.79 5.41 -32.64
N ILE A 611 -13.70 4.11 -32.35
CA ILE A 611 -12.41 3.47 -32.01
C ILE A 611 -11.47 3.42 -33.23
N GLU A 612 -12.02 3.22 -34.41
CA GLU A 612 -11.27 3.21 -35.67
C GLU A 612 -10.80 4.62 -36.07
N ASP A 613 -11.61 5.66 -35.83
CA ASP A 613 -11.19 7.04 -36.01
C ASP A 613 -9.99 7.37 -35.13
N LYS A 614 -10.07 6.98 -33.84
CA LYS A 614 -8.98 7.17 -32.88
C LYS A 614 -7.72 6.39 -33.27
N LEU A 615 -7.87 5.18 -33.74
CA LEU A 615 -6.76 4.39 -34.30
C LEU A 615 -6.03 5.13 -35.42
N ASN A 616 -6.80 5.66 -36.36
CA ASN A 616 -6.26 6.41 -37.50
C ASN A 616 -5.59 7.73 -37.05
N ASP A 617 -6.13 8.38 -36.03
CA ASP A 617 -5.52 9.59 -35.47
C ASP A 617 -4.20 9.27 -34.74
N LEU A 618 -4.12 8.18 -33.99
CA LEU A 618 -2.88 7.73 -33.39
C LEU A 618 -1.82 7.37 -34.45
N LYS A 619 -2.20 6.67 -35.51
CA LYS A 619 -1.29 6.35 -36.63
C LYS A 619 -0.71 7.57 -37.34
N LYS A 620 -1.43 8.75 -37.33
CA LYS A 620 -0.93 10.00 -37.92
C LYS A 620 0.13 10.69 -37.06
N ILE A 621 0.10 10.49 -35.75
CA ILE A 621 1.01 11.17 -34.81
C ILE A 621 2.22 10.32 -34.41
N LEU A 622 2.16 9.00 -34.63
CA LEU A 622 3.20 8.06 -34.28
C LEU A 622 4.02 7.62 -35.50
N PRO A 623 5.28 7.21 -35.29
CA PRO A 623 6.12 6.66 -36.36
C PRO A 623 5.54 5.38 -37.00
N LYS A 624 5.86 5.13 -38.28
CA LYS A 624 5.31 3.98 -39.03
C LYS A 624 5.71 2.61 -38.49
N PHE A 625 6.78 2.50 -37.74
CA PHE A 625 7.26 1.24 -37.16
C PHE A 625 6.45 0.83 -35.91
N VAL A 626 5.71 1.76 -35.28
CA VAL A 626 4.86 1.45 -34.11
C VAL A 626 3.60 0.72 -34.58
N THR A 627 3.44 -0.50 -34.11
CA THR A 627 2.30 -1.36 -34.44
C THR A 627 1.13 -1.08 -33.52
N ILE A 628 -0.04 -0.80 -34.08
CA ILE A 628 -1.25 -0.46 -33.31
C ILE A 628 -2.42 -1.31 -33.76
N ASP A 629 -3.10 -1.93 -32.81
CA ASP A 629 -4.37 -2.63 -33.07
C ASP A 629 -5.41 -2.28 -32.01
N TYR A 630 -6.66 -2.71 -32.18
CA TYR A 630 -7.74 -2.39 -31.24
C TYR A 630 -8.61 -3.58 -30.89
N ILE A 631 -9.21 -3.53 -29.69
CA ILE A 631 -10.20 -4.48 -29.20
C ILE A 631 -11.38 -3.77 -28.52
N HIS A 632 -12.58 -4.37 -28.62
CA HIS A 632 -13.77 -3.89 -27.89
C HIS A 632 -14.78 -5.03 -27.64
N GLY A 633 -15.67 -4.82 -26.67
CA GLY A 633 -16.62 -5.85 -26.20
C GLY A 633 -17.67 -6.34 -27.22
N LYS A 634 -17.80 -5.71 -28.41
CA LYS A 634 -18.69 -6.18 -29.49
C LYS A 634 -18.00 -7.10 -30.50
N MET A 635 -16.69 -7.31 -30.39
CA MET A 635 -15.94 -8.26 -31.21
C MET A 635 -16.24 -9.68 -30.77
N THR A 636 -16.04 -10.63 -31.70
CA THR A 636 -16.14 -12.05 -31.37
C THR A 636 -15.07 -12.45 -30.38
N PRO A 637 -15.35 -13.33 -29.41
CA PRO A 637 -14.36 -13.79 -28.43
C PRO A 637 -13.07 -14.35 -29.07
N LYS A 638 -13.21 -15.00 -30.24
CA LYS A 638 -12.07 -15.53 -30.99
C LYS A 638 -11.13 -14.42 -31.46
N ASN A 639 -11.66 -13.34 -32.05
CA ASN A 639 -10.86 -12.21 -32.51
C ASN A 639 -10.20 -11.47 -31.35
N ILE A 640 -10.89 -11.34 -30.20
CA ILE A 640 -10.31 -10.75 -28.99
C ILE A 640 -9.12 -11.58 -28.50
N LYS A 641 -9.27 -12.93 -28.46
CA LYS A 641 -8.20 -13.85 -28.01
C LYS A 641 -6.99 -13.79 -28.96
N GLU A 642 -7.21 -13.79 -30.27
CA GLU A 642 -6.13 -13.71 -31.28
C GLU A 642 -5.33 -12.37 -31.15
N LYS A 643 -6.03 -11.25 -31.02
CA LYS A 643 -5.37 -9.93 -30.87
C LYS A 643 -4.66 -9.77 -29.54
N LEU A 644 -5.23 -10.29 -28.45
CA LEU A 644 -4.56 -10.31 -27.14
C LEU A 644 -3.30 -11.17 -27.17
N LYS A 645 -3.35 -12.32 -27.86
CA LYS A 645 -2.17 -13.16 -28.01
C LYS A 645 -1.08 -12.44 -28.79
N LYS A 646 -1.39 -11.80 -29.93
CA LYS A 646 -0.41 -10.98 -30.68
C LYS A 646 0.18 -9.85 -29.83
N PHE A 647 -0.62 -9.22 -28.96
CA PHE A 647 -0.14 -8.20 -28.04
C PHE A 647 0.77 -8.81 -26.96
N GLN A 648 0.45 -9.97 -26.43
CA GLN A 648 1.28 -10.69 -25.46
C GLN A 648 2.60 -11.18 -26.09
N ASP A 649 2.56 -11.66 -27.36
CA ASP A 649 3.74 -12.12 -28.08
C ASP A 649 4.65 -10.95 -28.55
N GLY A 650 4.22 -9.68 -28.36
CA GLY A 650 5.01 -8.49 -28.71
C GLY A 650 4.85 -8.00 -30.15
N ASP A 651 3.93 -8.59 -30.94
CA ASP A 651 3.65 -8.19 -32.33
C ASP A 651 2.90 -6.84 -32.43
N ILE A 652 2.30 -6.40 -31.34
CA ILE A 652 1.55 -5.15 -31.23
C ILE A 652 2.16 -4.31 -30.11
N ASP A 653 2.55 -3.07 -30.39
CA ASP A 653 3.13 -2.14 -29.41
C ASP A 653 2.04 -1.41 -28.62
N ILE A 654 0.94 -1.05 -29.28
CA ILE A 654 -0.16 -0.29 -28.65
C ILE A 654 -1.47 -1.03 -28.86
N LEU A 655 -2.15 -1.36 -27.76
CA LEU A 655 -3.48 -1.92 -27.82
C LEU A 655 -4.51 -0.87 -27.42
N LEU A 656 -5.25 -0.36 -28.42
CA LEU A 656 -6.38 0.55 -28.23
C LEU A 656 -7.59 -0.25 -27.76
N SER A 657 -8.15 0.06 -26.60
CA SER A 657 -9.20 -0.76 -26.00
C SER A 657 -10.30 0.08 -25.37
N THR A 658 -11.48 -0.50 -25.26
CA THR A 658 -12.51 -0.01 -24.31
C THR A 658 -12.18 -0.53 -22.90
N THR A 659 -13.08 -0.32 -21.94
CA THR A 659 -12.93 -0.85 -20.57
C THR A 659 -12.90 -2.38 -20.45
N ILE A 660 -12.90 -3.12 -21.57
CA ILE A 660 -12.86 -4.60 -21.57
C ILE A 660 -11.60 -5.16 -20.88
N ILE A 661 -10.47 -4.42 -20.92
CA ILE A 661 -9.23 -4.83 -20.25
C ILE A 661 -9.28 -4.68 -18.72
N GLU A 662 -10.29 -4.00 -18.19
CA GLU A 662 -10.55 -3.92 -16.74
C GLU A 662 -10.71 -5.33 -16.12
N ASN A 663 -11.08 -6.35 -16.93
CA ASN A 663 -11.44 -7.67 -16.47
C ASN A 663 -10.27 -8.68 -16.52
N GLY A 664 -9.25 -8.48 -15.71
CA GLY A 664 -8.29 -9.55 -15.40
C GLY A 664 -7.17 -9.82 -16.41
N ILE A 665 -7.05 -9.07 -17.51
CA ILE A 665 -5.98 -9.28 -18.50
C ILE A 665 -4.61 -8.99 -17.88
N ASP A 666 -3.70 -9.96 -17.99
CA ASP A 666 -2.34 -9.93 -17.46
C ASP A 666 -1.33 -9.97 -18.60
N ILE A 667 -0.55 -8.87 -18.77
CA ILE A 667 0.49 -8.77 -19.79
C ILE A 667 1.70 -8.08 -19.16
N GLU A 668 2.76 -8.84 -18.98
CA GLU A 668 3.96 -8.41 -18.24
C GLU A 668 4.67 -7.19 -18.84
N ASN A 669 4.72 -7.12 -20.19
CA ASN A 669 5.43 -6.06 -20.90
C ASN A 669 4.59 -4.78 -21.12
N ALA A 670 3.30 -4.77 -20.71
CA ALA A 670 2.47 -3.58 -20.76
C ALA A 670 2.69 -2.72 -19.50
N ASN A 671 3.60 -1.76 -19.56
CA ASN A 671 3.98 -0.93 -18.42
C ASN A 671 3.38 0.47 -18.46
N THR A 672 2.78 0.88 -19.58
CA THR A 672 2.13 2.20 -19.68
C THR A 672 0.66 2.07 -20.08
N ILE A 673 -0.19 2.83 -19.38
CA ILE A 673 -1.61 2.95 -19.72
C ILE A 673 -2.00 4.43 -19.86
N LEU A 674 -2.65 4.77 -20.97
CA LEU A 674 -3.28 6.07 -21.18
C LEU A 674 -4.80 5.93 -21.06
N ILE A 675 -5.47 6.77 -20.26
CA ILE A 675 -6.91 6.70 -20.04
C ILE A 675 -7.57 8.01 -20.47
N GLU A 676 -8.41 7.95 -21.51
CA GLU A 676 -9.18 9.08 -22.03
C GLU A 676 -10.61 9.08 -21.49
N GLY A 677 -11.12 10.27 -21.11
CA GLY A 677 -12.49 10.42 -20.66
C GLY A 677 -12.72 9.97 -19.20
N ILE A 678 -11.81 10.29 -18.31
CA ILE A 678 -11.86 9.95 -16.86
C ILE A 678 -13.11 10.51 -16.17
N ASP A 679 -13.70 11.58 -16.70
CA ASP A 679 -14.96 12.17 -16.24
C ASP A 679 -16.15 11.19 -16.28
N LYS A 680 -16.08 10.17 -17.13
CA LYS A 680 -17.13 9.15 -17.36
C LYS A 680 -16.86 7.83 -16.65
N LEU A 681 -15.68 7.66 -16.07
CA LEU A 681 -15.27 6.44 -15.38
C LEU A 681 -15.40 6.61 -13.86
N GLY A 682 -15.79 5.54 -13.15
CA GLY A 682 -15.75 5.50 -11.69
C GLY A 682 -14.31 5.40 -11.18
N LEU A 683 -14.07 5.84 -9.94
CA LEU A 683 -12.75 5.74 -9.30
C LEU A 683 -12.23 4.31 -9.28
N SER A 684 -13.06 3.35 -8.89
CA SER A 684 -12.73 1.92 -8.89
C SER A 684 -12.34 1.40 -10.28
N GLN A 685 -12.98 1.89 -11.35
CA GLN A 685 -12.63 1.49 -12.72
C GLN A 685 -11.26 2.03 -13.14
N VAL A 686 -10.98 3.31 -12.85
CA VAL A 686 -9.67 3.91 -13.12
C VAL A 686 -8.58 3.16 -12.38
N TYR A 687 -8.83 2.80 -11.13
CA TYR A 687 -7.89 2.04 -10.30
C TYR A 687 -7.66 0.62 -10.82
N GLN A 688 -8.71 -0.09 -11.23
CA GLN A 688 -8.59 -1.41 -11.84
C GLN A 688 -7.82 -1.37 -13.18
N LEU A 689 -8.04 -0.32 -13.98
CA LEU A 689 -7.30 -0.08 -15.22
C LEU A 689 -5.83 0.25 -14.93
N ARG A 690 -5.53 1.10 -13.95
CA ARG A 690 -4.16 1.38 -13.49
C ARG A 690 -3.44 0.10 -13.07
N GLY A 691 -4.13 -0.79 -12.37
CA GLY A 691 -3.58 -2.09 -11.93
C GLY A 691 -3.29 -3.09 -13.07
N ARG A 692 -3.58 -2.74 -14.33
CA ARG A 692 -3.25 -3.57 -15.50
C ARG A 692 -1.82 -3.38 -15.99
N VAL A 693 -1.12 -2.35 -15.53
CA VAL A 693 0.28 -2.05 -15.87
C VAL A 693 1.18 -2.12 -14.64
N GLY A 694 2.51 -2.17 -14.84
CA GLY A 694 3.48 -2.25 -13.76
C GLY A 694 3.41 -3.57 -12.98
N ARG A 695 3.27 -4.70 -13.66
CA ARG A 695 3.21 -6.03 -13.05
C ARG A 695 4.54 -6.73 -12.98
N GLY A 696 5.52 -6.25 -13.75
CA GLY A 696 6.89 -6.71 -13.72
C GLY A 696 7.77 -5.84 -12.82
N LYS A 697 9.07 -6.03 -12.89
CA LYS A 697 10.09 -5.26 -12.17
C LYS A 697 10.27 -3.82 -12.71
N ARG A 698 9.61 -3.48 -13.82
CA ARG A 698 9.70 -2.16 -14.46
C ARG A 698 8.66 -1.21 -13.90
N LYS A 699 9.08 0.04 -13.70
CA LYS A 699 8.17 1.12 -13.29
C LYS A 699 7.02 1.28 -14.28
N GLY A 700 5.79 1.20 -13.77
CA GLY A 700 4.57 1.41 -14.55
C GLY A 700 4.15 2.87 -14.58
N TYR A 701 3.53 3.30 -15.67
CA TYR A 701 2.98 4.66 -15.82
C TYR A 701 1.49 4.63 -16.17
N CYS A 702 0.73 5.46 -15.49
CA CYS A 702 -0.69 5.68 -15.77
C CYS A 702 -0.93 7.16 -16.10
N TYR A 703 -1.20 7.45 -17.37
CA TYR A 703 -1.49 8.80 -17.84
C TYR A 703 -2.99 9.03 -17.95
N LEU A 704 -3.50 9.98 -17.18
CA LEU A 704 -4.91 10.37 -17.17
C LEU A 704 -5.08 11.60 -18.08
N ILE A 705 -5.77 11.42 -19.22
CA ILE A 705 -5.94 12.47 -20.22
C ILE A 705 -7.10 13.39 -19.82
N VAL A 706 -6.81 14.68 -19.68
CA VAL A 706 -7.74 15.71 -19.26
C VAL A 706 -7.87 16.78 -20.33
N ASP A 707 -9.11 17.13 -20.71
CA ASP A 707 -9.41 18.23 -21.62
C ASP A 707 -9.34 19.57 -20.85
N LYS A 708 -8.38 20.44 -21.21
CA LYS A 708 -8.21 21.77 -20.58
C LYS A 708 -9.37 22.73 -20.80
N GLU A 709 -10.10 22.58 -21.91
CA GLU A 709 -11.18 23.51 -22.28
C GLU A 709 -12.49 23.20 -21.55
N LYS A 710 -12.66 21.99 -21.03
CA LYS A 710 -13.81 21.62 -20.21
C LYS A 710 -13.55 21.94 -18.76
N LYS A 711 -14.31 22.90 -18.20
CA LYS A 711 -14.43 23.03 -16.73
C LYS A 711 -14.88 21.67 -16.16
N LEU A 712 -13.97 20.99 -15.50
CA LEU A 712 -14.29 19.76 -14.77
C LEU A 712 -15.42 20.08 -13.78
N GLY A 713 -16.51 19.31 -13.84
CA GLY A 713 -17.57 19.42 -12.82
C GLY A 713 -16.99 19.12 -11.43
N LYS A 714 -17.60 19.67 -10.38
CA LYS A 714 -17.12 19.57 -8.99
C LYS A 714 -16.74 18.13 -8.58
N LYS A 715 -17.57 17.12 -8.94
CA LYS A 715 -17.28 15.69 -8.72
C LYS A 715 -16.06 15.16 -9.48
N ALA A 716 -15.77 15.70 -10.66
CA ALA A 716 -14.59 15.29 -11.44
C ALA A 716 -13.30 15.92 -10.89
N SER A 717 -13.41 17.10 -10.27
CA SER A 717 -12.30 17.76 -9.58
C SER A 717 -11.94 17.01 -8.28
N GLU A 718 -12.93 16.61 -7.49
CA GLU A 718 -12.75 15.80 -6.28
C GLU A 718 -12.12 14.42 -6.60
N ARG A 719 -12.58 13.76 -7.68
CA ARG A 719 -11.96 12.51 -8.15
C ARG A 719 -10.51 12.69 -8.57
N LYS A 720 -10.18 13.83 -9.17
CA LYS A 720 -8.82 14.17 -9.58
C LYS A 720 -7.90 14.31 -8.37
N GLU A 721 -8.33 14.96 -7.30
CA GLU A 721 -7.58 15.09 -6.05
C GLU A 721 -7.42 13.73 -5.38
N THR A 722 -8.50 12.97 -5.24
CA THR A 722 -8.44 11.61 -4.68
C THR A 722 -7.47 10.69 -5.43
N LEU A 723 -7.44 10.77 -6.77
CA LEU A 723 -6.51 9.96 -7.58
C LEU A 723 -5.04 10.40 -7.45
N LYS A 724 -4.76 11.67 -7.09
CA LYS A 724 -3.42 12.12 -6.76
C LYS A 724 -2.94 11.60 -5.41
N ASP A 725 -3.84 11.59 -4.42
CA ASP A 725 -3.53 11.18 -3.05
C ASP A 725 -3.37 9.65 -2.90
N ILE A 726 -3.95 8.86 -3.83
CA ILE A 726 -3.87 7.39 -3.85
C ILE A 726 -2.67 6.93 -4.72
N GLY A 727 -1.58 7.69 -4.74
CA GLY A 727 -0.35 7.38 -5.52
C GLY A 727 0.38 6.11 -5.06
N GLU A 728 0.10 5.55 -3.87
CA GLU A 728 0.87 4.50 -3.21
C GLU A 728 0.20 3.11 -3.24
N PHE A 729 0.96 2.07 -2.88
CA PHE A 729 0.51 0.68 -2.78
C PHE A 729 -0.61 0.49 -1.74
N GLY A 730 -1.51 -0.47 -1.96
CA GLY A 730 -2.57 -0.83 -0.99
C GLY A 730 -3.82 0.08 -1.03
N GLY A 731 -3.92 0.98 -2.01
CA GLY A 731 -5.01 1.96 -2.10
C GLY A 731 -6.39 1.41 -2.50
N GLY A 732 -6.52 0.14 -2.94
CA GLY A 732 -7.79 -0.40 -3.44
C GLY A 732 -8.90 -0.46 -2.39
N PHE A 733 -8.56 -0.78 -1.17
CA PHE A 733 -9.49 -0.79 -0.05
C PHE A 733 -9.87 0.64 0.36
N LYS A 734 -8.88 1.54 0.50
CA LYS A 734 -9.08 2.98 0.75
C LYS A 734 -9.94 3.61 -0.34
N LEU A 735 -9.67 3.28 -1.61
CA LEU A 735 -10.42 3.77 -2.75
C LEU A 735 -11.89 3.33 -2.74
N SER A 736 -12.15 2.09 -2.32
CA SER A 736 -13.52 1.58 -2.19
C SER A 736 -14.29 2.34 -1.12
N LEU A 737 -13.65 2.70 -0.03
CA LEU A 737 -14.20 3.58 1.01
C LEU A 737 -14.46 5.00 0.44
N GLU A 738 -13.53 5.55 -0.34
CA GLU A 738 -13.67 6.87 -0.96
C GLU A 738 -14.74 6.89 -2.07
N ASP A 739 -14.80 5.85 -2.92
CA ASP A 739 -15.85 5.72 -3.95
C ASP A 739 -17.24 5.59 -3.29
N MET A 740 -17.32 4.91 -2.15
CA MET A 740 -18.52 4.85 -1.31
C MET A 740 -18.91 6.23 -0.78
N ARG A 741 -17.94 7.02 -0.39
CA ARG A 741 -18.12 8.41 0.05
C ARG A 741 -18.65 9.33 -1.06
N ILE A 742 -18.04 9.26 -2.26
CA ILE A 742 -18.38 10.14 -3.40
C ILE A 742 -19.74 9.77 -4.03
N ARG A 743 -20.06 8.49 -4.09
CA ARG A 743 -21.36 8.02 -4.64
C ARG A 743 -22.51 8.23 -3.67
N GLY A 744 -22.22 8.33 -2.37
CA GLY A 744 -23.20 8.29 -1.31
C GLY A 744 -23.63 6.87 -0.96
N ALA A 745 -23.80 6.61 0.32
CA ALA A 745 -24.15 5.27 0.83
C ALA A 745 -25.61 4.85 0.59
N GLY A 746 -26.40 5.63 -0.14
CA GLY A 746 -27.85 5.39 -0.36
C GLY A 746 -28.18 4.12 -1.15
N GLU A 747 -27.28 3.68 -2.03
CA GLU A 747 -27.44 2.40 -2.73
C GLU A 747 -27.16 1.17 -1.86
N ILE A 748 -26.63 1.35 -0.64
CA ILE A 748 -26.03 0.29 0.16
C ILE A 748 -27.01 -0.30 1.20
N LEU A 749 -27.84 0.54 1.80
CA LEU A 749 -28.65 0.19 2.98
C LEU A 749 -30.17 0.44 2.79
N GLY A 750 -30.57 0.90 1.59
CA GLY A 750 -31.96 1.25 1.26
C GLY A 750 -32.28 2.73 1.48
N ASP A 751 -33.31 3.22 0.77
CA ASP A 751 -33.68 4.65 0.67
C ASP A 751 -33.96 5.35 2.03
N LYS A 752 -34.28 4.59 3.07
CA LYS A 752 -34.59 5.13 4.41
C LYS A 752 -33.37 5.58 5.21
N GLN A 753 -32.15 5.15 4.85
CA GLN A 753 -30.92 5.41 5.63
C GLN A 753 -30.00 6.46 4.98
N HIS A 754 -30.38 6.95 3.82
CA HIS A 754 -29.59 7.95 3.07
C HIS A 754 -29.37 9.25 3.86
N GLY A 755 -30.40 9.78 4.51
CA GLY A 755 -30.32 11.00 5.30
C GLY A 755 -29.45 10.90 6.57
N ALA A 756 -29.34 9.70 7.15
CA ALA A 756 -28.54 9.47 8.36
C ALA A 756 -27.03 9.60 8.08
N LEU A 757 -26.54 9.00 6.99
CA LEU A 757 -25.14 9.08 6.59
C LEU A 757 -24.70 10.49 6.17
N GLU A 758 -25.61 11.27 5.57
CA GLU A 758 -25.37 12.69 5.29
C GLU A 758 -25.26 13.53 6.57
N THR A 759 -25.97 13.14 7.62
CA THR A 759 -26.04 13.89 8.89
C THR A 759 -24.91 13.54 9.86
N PHE A 760 -24.55 12.24 9.95
CA PHE A 760 -23.62 11.71 10.96
C PHE A 760 -22.26 11.32 10.39
N GLY A 761 -22.12 11.25 9.07
CA GLY A 761 -20.92 10.71 8.42
C GLY A 761 -20.81 9.19 8.57
N TYR A 762 -19.94 8.60 7.75
CA TYR A 762 -19.81 7.13 7.66
C TYR A 762 -19.23 6.51 8.93
N ASN A 763 -18.18 7.09 9.49
CA ASN A 763 -17.44 6.50 10.61
C ASN A 763 -18.30 6.45 11.88
N LEU A 764 -18.93 7.57 12.24
CA LEU A 764 -19.80 7.62 13.41
C LEU A 764 -21.03 6.70 13.23
N TYR A 765 -21.60 6.66 12.02
CA TYR A 765 -22.69 5.74 11.71
C TYR A 765 -22.30 4.28 11.93
N THR A 766 -21.12 3.86 11.40
CA THR A 766 -20.65 2.47 11.53
C THR A 766 -20.35 2.11 12.98
N LYS A 767 -19.73 3.04 13.74
CA LYS A 767 -19.47 2.86 15.18
C LYS A 767 -20.76 2.62 15.96
N LEU A 768 -21.76 3.50 15.81
CA LEU A 768 -23.04 3.38 16.47
C LEU A 768 -23.77 2.06 16.11
N LEU A 769 -23.72 1.66 14.85
CA LEU A 769 -24.33 0.40 14.41
C LEU A 769 -23.61 -0.82 15.00
N GLN A 770 -22.28 -0.82 15.10
CA GLN A 770 -21.54 -1.90 15.76
C GLN A 770 -21.88 -1.98 17.26
N GLU A 771 -22.02 -0.85 17.92
CA GLU A 771 -22.45 -0.78 19.34
C GLU A 771 -23.86 -1.39 19.51
N GLU A 772 -24.82 -1.04 18.63
CA GLU A 772 -26.16 -1.61 18.69
C GLU A 772 -26.19 -3.13 18.38
N ILE A 773 -25.35 -3.61 17.46
CA ILE A 773 -25.17 -5.06 17.21
C ILE A 773 -24.63 -5.76 18.45
N ALA A 774 -23.62 -5.19 19.11
CA ALA A 774 -23.05 -5.73 20.35
C ALA A 774 -24.08 -5.79 21.48
N LYS A 775 -24.92 -4.75 21.63
CA LYS A 775 -26.05 -4.73 22.60
C LYS A 775 -27.05 -5.84 22.34
N VAL A 776 -27.45 -6.04 21.08
CA VAL A 776 -28.39 -7.10 20.70
C VAL A 776 -27.81 -8.49 20.93
N LYS A 777 -26.51 -8.68 20.77
CA LYS A 777 -25.80 -9.95 21.04
C LYS A 777 -25.60 -10.24 22.52
N GLY A 778 -25.66 -9.22 23.37
CA GLY A 778 -25.30 -9.32 24.77
C GLY A 778 -23.80 -9.23 25.05
N ASP A 779 -23.00 -8.93 23.99
CA ASP A 779 -21.53 -8.76 24.08
C ASP A 779 -21.12 -7.31 24.36
N TYR A 780 -22.10 -6.41 24.49
CA TYR A 780 -21.84 -5.00 24.74
C TYR A 780 -21.25 -4.83 26.13
N LYS A 781 -20.00 -4.51 26.19
CA LYS A 781 -19.35 -4.02 27.41
C LYS A 781 -19.47 -2.50 27.39
N GLU A 782 -20.25 -1.98 28.32
CA GLU A 782 -20.32 -0.54 28.51
C GLU A 782 -18.90 0.00 28.69
N ASP A 783 -18.51 0.99 27.87
CA ASP A 783 -17.17 1.53 27.93
C ASP A 783 -17.05 2.31 29.24
N PHE A 784 -16.41 1.67 30.24
CA PHE A 784 -16.26 2.24 31.56
C PHE A 784 -15.32 3.43 31.47
N GLU A 785 -15.85 4.64 31.66
CA GLU A 785 -15.06 5.87 31.69
C GLU A 785 -14.61 6.16 33.12
N THR A 786 -13.32 6.13 33.39
CA THR A 786 -12.72 6.59 34.66
C THR A 786 -12.45 8.09 34.55
N LYS A 787 -12.94 8.85 35.52
CA LYS A 787 -12.61 10.28 35.66
C LYS A 787 -11.28 10.44 36.40
N ILE A 788 -10.28 11.02 35.74
CA ILE A 788 -8.94 11.22 36.33
C ILE A 788 -8.60 12.72 36.33
N ILE A 789 -8.23 13.23 37.47
CA ILE A 789 -7.80 14.61 37.66
C ILE A 789 -6.46 14.58 38.42
N LEU A 790 -5.37 14.85 37.68
CA LEU A 790 -4.01 15.01 38.22
C LEU A 790 -3.58 16.46 38.13
N LYS A 791 -2.66 16.87 39.00
CA LYS A 791 -2.13 18.25 39.07
C LYS A 791 -1.02 18.52 38.06
N GLU A 792 -0.34 17.47 37.59
CA GLU A 792 0.76 17.61 36.67
C GLU A 792 0.28 17.99 35.25
N ASP A 793 1.03 18.84 34.58
CA ASP A 793 0.83 19.20 33.19
C ASP A 793 1.16 18.01 32.30
N SER A 794 0.17 17.60 31.50
CA SER A 794 0.21 16.35 30.70
C SER A 794 -0.09 16.68 29.22
N TYR A 795 0.94 17.12 28.48
CA TYR A 795 0.80 17.47 27.05
C TYR A 795 2.11 17.22 26.29
N ILE A 796 2.09 17.35 24.97
CA ILE A 796 3.27 17.26 24.11
C ILE A 796 3.70 18.69 23.74
N PRO A 797 4.85 19.20 24.24
CA PRO A 797 5.34 20.53 23.92
C PRO A 797 5.54 20.76 22.41
N ARG A 798 5.32 22.00 21.94
CA ARG A 798 5.44 22.35 20.52
C ARG A 798 6.87 22.26 19.99
N ASP A 799 7.84 22.51 20.85
CA ASP A 799 9.26 22.41 20.56
C ASP A 799 9.77 20.96 20.54
N TYR A 800 9.03 20.02 21.14
CA TYR A 800 9.34 18.60 21.09
C TYR A 800 8.74 17.94 19.85
N ILE A 801 7.46 18.21 19.51
CA ILE A 801 6.80 17.72 18.30
C ILE A 801 6.00 18.87 17.65
N GLU A 802 6.39 19.29 16.45
CA GLU A 802 5.70 20.36 15.72
C GLU A 802 4.59 19.84 14.80
N GLY A 803 3.62 20.70 14.49
CA GLY A 803 2.65 20.53 13.42
C GLY A 803 1.62 19.42 13.62
N ASP A 804 1.16 18.86 12.50
CA ASP A 804 0.08 17.86 12.45
C ASP A 804 0.47 16.52 13.08
N GLU A 805 1.76 16.22 13.19
CA GLU A 805 2.27 14.98 13.76
C GLU A 805 1.96 14.87 15.26
N ARG A 806 1.94 15.99 15.97
CA ARG A 806 1.53 16.06 17.37
C ARG A 806 0.11 15.49 17.57
N LEU A 807 -0.83 15.85 16.69
CA LEU A 807 -2.19 15.33 16.71
C LEU A 807 -2.26 13.83 16.43
N ILE A 808 -1.44 13.35 15.50
CA ILE A 808 -1.37 11.91 15.16
C ILE A 808 -0.89 11.11 16.38
N ILE A 809 0.15 11.59 17.05
CA ILE A 809 0.68 10.92 18.25
C ILE A 809 -0.32 10.96 19.40
N TYR A 810 -0.98 12.10 19.65
CA TYR A 810 -2.05 12.17 20.63
C TYR A 810 -3.15 11.14 20.38
N ARG A 811 -3.59 11.02 19.14
CA ARG A 811 -4.63 10.05 18.78
C ARG A 811 -4.18 8.61 19.03
N ARG A 812 -2.96 8.26 18.64
CA ARG A 812 -2.39 6.94 18.90
C ARG A 812 -2.29 6.64 20.40
N LEU A 813 -1.90 7.63 21.20
CA LEU A 813 -1.84 7.53 22.66
C LEU A 813 -3.23 7.32 23.27
N VAL A 814 -4.23 8.11 22.87
CA VAL A 814 -5.60 8.04 23.41
C VAL A 814 -6.31 6.73 22.99
N ASP A 815 -6.04 6.22 21.79
CA ASP A 815 -6.62 4.96 21.28
C ASP A 815 -5.94 3.72 21.87
N THR A 816 -4.81 3.87 22.58
CA THR A 816 -4.07 2.77 23.19
C THR A 816 -4.83 2.25 24.42
N ARG A 817 -5.06 0.92 24.45
CA ARG A 817 -5.82 0.23 25.50
C ARG A 817 -5.01 -0.77 26.30
N ASP A 818 -3.75 -1.01 25.94
CA ASP A 818 -2.86 -1.93 26.63
C ASP A 818 -1.48 -1.29 26.90
N LEU A 819 -0.83 -1.76 27.96
CA LEU A 819 0.44 -1.23 28.43
C LEU A 819 1.61 -1.55 27.50
N GLU A 820 1.56 -2.68 26.76
CA GLU A 820 2.62 -3.07 25.81
C GLU A 820 2.70 -2.03 24.69
N LYS A 821 1.55 -1.68 24.09
CA LYS A 821 1.50 -0.65 23.04
C LYS A 821 1.89 0.73 23.55
N LEU A 822 1.54 1.08 24.79
CA LEU A 822 1.99 2.33 25.40
C LEU A 822 3.51 2.36 25.51
N SER A 823 4.13 1.24 25.91
CA SER A 823 5.58 1.10 25.98
C SER A 823 6.25 1.18 24.59
N GLU A 824 5.63 0.57 23.55
CA GLU A 824 6.11 0.70 22.16
C GLU A 824 6.09 2.16 21.68
N ILE A 825 5.00 2.90 21.96
CA ILE A 825 4.91 4.33 21.61
C ILE A 825 5.95 5.14 22.38
N LYS A 826 6.17 4.87 23.67
CA LYS A 826 7.23 5.50 24.46
C LYS A 826 8.60 5.29 23.83
N ALA A 827 8.93 4.04 23.45
CA ALA A 827 10.20 3.72 22.80
C ALA A 827 10.35 4.43 21.44
N GLU A 828 9.26 4.50 20.65
CA GLU A 828 9.24 5.23 19.38
C GLU A 828 9.46 6.74 19.57
N LEU A 829 8.85 7.35 20.60
CA LEU A 829 9.05 8.77 20.88
C LEU A 829 10.50 9.08 21.22
N ILE A 830 11.15 8.24 22.03
CA ILE A 830 12.57 8.38 22.35
C ILE A 830 13.44 8.19 21.10
N ASP A 831 13.16 7.16 20.29
CA ASP A 831 13.90 6.88 19.04
C ASP A 831 13.81 8.05 18.04
N ARG A 832 12.63 8.66 17.91
CA ARG A 832 12.35 9.66 16.86
C ARG A 832 12.63 11.11 17.28
N PHE A 833 12.43 11.42 18.54
CA PHE A 833 12.43 12.80 19.05
C PHE A 833 13.43 13.03 20.18
N GLY A 834 14.14 12.00 20.66
CA GLY A 834 15.11 12.09 21.75
C GLY A 834 14.49 11.97 23.14
N GLU A 835 15.19 12.50 24.16
CA GLU A 835 14.72 12.44 25.54
C GLU A 835 13.33 13.03 25.71
N LEU A 836 12.50 12.36 26.53
CA LEU A 836 11.13 12.77 26.77
C LEU A 836 11.10 14.01 27.72
N PRO A 837 10.45 15.10 27.30
CA PRO A 837 10.14 16.21 28.22
C PRO A 837 9.29 15.75 29.41
N LYS A 838 9.37 16.46 30.52
CA LYS A 838 8.61 16.14 31.74
C LYS A 838 7.11 16.02 31.47
N GLU A 839 6.56 16.91 30.66
CA GLU A 839 5.15 16.98 30.29
C GLU A 839 4.70 15.73 29.53
N VAL A 840 5.58 15.18 28.67
CA VAL A 840 5.33 13.93 27.94
C VAL A 840 5.42 12.73 28.87
N VAL A 841 6.36 12.73 29.83
CA VAL A 841 6.44 11.68 30.86
C VAL A 841 5.16 11.67 31.69
N SER A 842 4.68 12.84 32.13
CA SER A 842 3.43 12.98 32.86
C SER A 842 2.21 12.53 32.03
N LEU A 843 2.20 12.81 30.73
CA LEU A 843 1.15 12.34 29.82
C LEU A 843 1.13 10.81 29.71
N LEU A 844 2.29 10.17 29.53
CA LEU A 844 2.40 8.72 29.51
C LEU A 844 1.97 8.08 30.81
N ARG A 845 2.39 8.67 31.95
CA ARG A 845 1.94 8.26 33.28
C ARG A 845 0.43 8.39 33.46
N TYR A 846 -0.17 9.50 33.03
CA TYR A 846 -1.61 9.69 33.03
C TYR A 846 -2.33 8.57 32.23
N LEU A 847 -1.84 8.23 31.03
CA LEU A 847 -2.43 7.18 30.20
C LEU A 847 -2.26 5.79 30.82
N GLU A 848 -1.13 5.52 31.47
CA GLU A 848 -0.89 4.28 32.20
C GLU A 848 -1.88 4.12 33.36
N ILE A 849 -2.06 5.18 34.16
CA ILE A 849 -3.09 5.24 35.23
C ILE A 849 -4.48 4.99 34.63
N LYS A 850 -4.80 5.62 33.49
CA LYS A 850 -6.11 5.49 32.85
C LYS A 850 -6.37 4.05 32.39
N ILE A 851 -5.39 3.38 31.78
CA ILE A 851 -5.50 1.98 31.34
C ILE A 851 -5.74 1.07 32.54
N LEU A 852 -4.93 1.18 33.57
CA LEU A 852 -5.05 0.39 34.78
C LEU A 852 -6.36 0.64 35.54
N ALA A 853 -6.73 1.91 35.74
CA ALA A 853 -7.97 2.28 36.43
C ALA A 853 -9.23 1.76 35.72
N LYS A 854 -9.21 1.77 34.36
CA LYS A 854 -10.29 1.21 33.54
C LYS A 854 -10.39 -0.31 33.68
N ASP A 855 -9.27 -1.02 33.68
CA ASP A 855 -9.21 -2.48 33.90
C ASP A 855 -9.77 -2.85 35.28
N LEU A 856 -9.43 -2.04 36.29
CA LEU A 856 -9.83 -2.23 37.69
C LEU A 856 -11.21 -1.66 38.03
N LYS A 857 -11.91 -1.07 37.09
CA LYS A 857 -13.25 -0.47 37.23
C LYS A 857 -13.31 0.60 38.33
N ILE A 858 -12.28 1.46 38.39
CA ILE A 858 -12.26 2.61 39.31
C ILE A 858 -13.01 3.79 38.66
N GLU A 859 -14.02 4.34 39.35
CA GLU A 859 -14.89 5.40 38.79
C GLU A 859 -14.17 6.75 38.71
N GLU A 860 -13.41 7.10 39.77
CA GLU A 860 -12.78 8.41 39.87
C GLU A 860 -11.44 8.31 40.60
N ILE A 861 -10.43 8.98 40.05
CA ILE A 861 -9.11 9.21 40.66
C ILE A 861 -8.87 10.72 40.67
N VAL A 862 -8.72 11.34 41.85
CA VAL A 862 -8.47 12.77 41.99
C VAL A 862 -7.29 13.00 42.93
N GLU A 863 -6.27 13.68 42.42
CA GLU A 863 -5.14 14.11 43.23
C GLU A 863 -5.52 15.37 44.06
N LYS A 864 -5.47 15.27 45.42
CA LYS A 864 -5.77 16.34 46.36
C LYS A 864 -4.61 16.44 47.35
N ASP A 865 -3.89 17.54 47.33
CA ASP A 865 -2.87 17.92 48.36
C ASP A 865 -1.93 16.78 48.84
N GLU A 866 -1.25 16.08 47.92
CA GLU A 866 -0.39 14.93 48.19
C GLU A 866 -1.13 13.59 48.49
N GLU A 867 -2.45 13.56 48.40
CA GLU A 867 -3.25 12.34 48.53
C GLU A 867 -4.03 12.08 47.26
N TYR A 868 -4.32 10.79 46.96
CA TYR A 868 -5.20 10.39 45.87
C TYR A 868 -6.55 9.95 46.36
N PHE A 869 -7.61 10.64 45.99
CA PHE A 869 -8.98 10.20 46.21
C PHE A 869 -9.39 9.20 45.15
N LEU A 870 -9.86 8.03 45.57
CA LEU A 870 -10.27 6.90 44.72
C LEU A 870 -11.72 6.55 45.00
N LYS A 871 -12.56 6.56 43.97
CA LYS A 871 -13.93 6.08 44.02
C LYS A 871 -14.07 4.82 43.20
N PHE A 872 -14.50 3.76 43.84
CA PHE A 872 -14.65 2.44 43.22
C PHE A 872 -16.09 2.18 42.81
N ASN A 873 -16.28 1.38 41.78
CA ASN A 873 -17.57 0.80 41.46
C ASN A 873 -17.89 -0.32 42.47
N ASN A 874 -19.02 -0.21 43.13
CA ASN A 874 -19.40 -1.12 44.21
C ASN A 874 -19.51 -2.58 43.84
N ASP A 875 -19.77 -2.88 42.54
CA ASP A 875 -19.91 -4.23 42.04
C ASP A 875 -18.56 -4.93 41.80
N TYR A 876 -17.46 -4.19 41.75
CA TYR A 876 -16.12 -4.69 41.41
C TYR A 876 -15.06 -4.44 42.46
N VAL A 877 -15.40 -3.86 43.60
CA VAL A 877 -14.46 -3.50 44.66
C VAL A 877 -14.00 -4.71 45.47
N ASN A 878 -12.69 -4.84 45.65
CA ASN A 878 -12.10 -5.83 46.58
C ASN A 878 -11.91 -5.21 47.97
N PHE A 879 -12.90 -5.39 48.84
CA PHE A 879 -12.89 -4.85 50.18
C PHE A 879 -11.74 -5.38 51.04
N GLU A 880 -11.31 -6.63 50.91
CA GLU A 880 -10.23 -7.23 51.68
C GLU A 880 -8.92 -6.49 51.44
N LYS A 881 -8.60 -6.24 50.15
CA LYS A 881 -7.40 -5.46 49.78
C LYS A 881 -7.47 -4.03 50.33
N LEU A 882 -8.62 -3.36 50.23
CA LEU A 882 -8.75 -1.99 50.74
C LEU A 882 -8.64 -1.91 52.27
N MET A 883 -9.21 -2.87 53.01
CA MET A 883 -9.09 -2.93 54.45
C MET A 883 -7.66 -3.10 54.89
N LYS A 884 -6.85 -3.92 54.21
CA LYS A 884 -5.42 -4.08 54.51
C LYS A 884 -4.64 -2.76 54.41
N LEU A 885 -4.90 -1.93 53.39
CA LEU A 885 -4.27 -0.62 53.28
C LEU A 885 -4.68 0.35 54.41
N ILE A 886 -5.91 0.25 54.87
CA ILE A 886 -6.38 1.09 56.02
C ILE A 886 -5.69 0.63 57.31
N GLU A 887 -5.55 -0.67 57.52
CA GLU A 887 -4.82 -1.24 58.66
C GLU A 887 -3.33 -0.86 58.63
N GLU A 888 -2.72 -0.84 57.47
CA GLU A 888 -1.32 -0.40 57.24
C GLU A 888 -1.15 1.13 57.34
N LYS A 889 -2.22 1.89 57.57
CA LYS A 889 -2.24 3.38 57.61
C LYS A 889 -1.76 4.04 56.28
N LYS A 890 -1.84 3.34 55.17
CA LYS A 890 -1.56 3.87 53.85
C LYS A 890 -2.75 4.51 53.17
N ALA A 891 -3.96 4.25 53.71
CA ALA A 891 -5.19 4.79 53.18
C ALA A 891 -6.22 5.06 54.28
N ARG A 892 -7.20 5.94 53.99
CA ARG A 892 -8.36 6.19 54.85
C ARG A 892 -9.65 6.21 54.04
N TYR A 893 -10.73 5.67 54.56
CA TYR A 893 -12.03 5.73 53.91
C TYR A 893 -12.85 6.94 54.36
N SER A 894 -13.47 7.65 53.42
CA SER A 894 -14.37 8.77 53.70
C SER A 894 -15.81 8.36 53.43
N GLN A 895 -16.60 8.17 54.48
CA GLN A 895 -18.03 7.90 54.35
C GLN A 895 -18.81 9.04 53.71
N LYS A 896 -18.36 10.30 53.88
CA LYS A 896 -19.02 11.47 53.32
C LYS A 896 -18.87 11.56 51.81
N GLU A 897 -17.74 11.18 51.27
CA GLU A 897 -17.42 11.25 49.83
C GLU A 897 -17.56 9.88 49.13
N GLY A 898 -17.74 8.82 49.92
CA GLY A 898 -17.93 7.46 49.36
C GLY A 898 -16.71 6.90 48.65
N GLY A 899 -15.49 7.19 49.13
CA GLY A 899 -14.24 6.79 48.49
C GLY A 899 -13.06 6.65 49.45
N LEU A 900 -11.94 6.18 48.93
CA LEU A 900 -10.69 5.95 49.66
C LEU A 900 -9.69 7.08 49.36
N TYR A 901 -9.04 7.59 50.33
CA TYR A 901 -7.85 8.44 50.22
C TYR A 901 -6.61 7.60 50.40
N TYR A 902 -5.72 7.63 49.41
CA TYR A 902 -4.45 6.89 49.37
C TYR A 902 -3.27 7.88 49.43
N PHE A 903 -2.22 7.57 50.22
CA PHE A 903 -1.18 8.51 50.58
C PHE A 903 0.17 8.31 49.91
N GLU A 904 0.32 7.34 49.07
CA GLU A 904 1.54 7.02 48.31
C GLU A 904 1.30 7.14 46.80
N ASP A 905 2.28 6.72 45.98
CA ASP A 905 2.18 6.78 44.50
C ASP A 905 1.03 5.94 43.96
N ILE A 906 0.22 6.56 43.11
CA ILE A 906 -0.99 5.94 42.54
C ILE A 906 -0.70 4.76 41.65
N LEU A 907 0.41 4.74 40.87
CA LEU A 907 0.76 3.62 40.01
C LEU A 907 1.12 2.38 40.87
N LYS A 908 1.85 2.56 41.97
CA LYS A 908 2.15 1.47 42.91
C LYS A 908 0.86 0.84 43.44
N PHE A 909 -0.12 1.69 43.78
CA PHE A 909 -1.43 1.22 44.22
C PHE A 909 -2.13 0.40 43.14
N LEU A 910 -2.17 0.89 41.89
CA LEU A 910 -2.91 0.23 40.79
C LEU A 910 -2.29 -1.11 40.44
N TYR A 911 -0.97 -1.22 40.38
CA TYR A 911 -0.28 -2.48 40.14
C TYR A 911 -0.49 -3.47 41.29
N TRP A 912 -0.32 -3.05 42.52
CA TRP A 912 -0.58 -3.88 43.70
C TRP A 912 -2.05 -4.35 43.73
N TYR A 913 -2.99 -3.44 43.46
CA TYR A 913 -4.41 -3.79 43.46
C TYR A 913 -4.77 -4.79 42.33
N LYS A 914 -4.09 -4.72 41.20
CA LYS A 914 -4.18 -5.67 40.10
C LYS A 914 -3.63 -7.06 40.46
N GLY A 915 -2.60 -7.13 41.30
CA GLY A 915 -1.91 -8.36 41.72
C GLY A 915 -0.60 -8.62 40.99
N ASP A 916 -0.01 -7.59 40.40
CA ASP A 916 1.28 -7.63 39.71
C ASP A 916 2.39 -7.16 40.68
N ASP A 917 2.72 -7.97 41.69
CA ASP A 917 3.74 -7.62 42.71
C ASP A 917 5.18 -7.51 42.16
N ASP A 918 5.48 -8.11 41.04
CA ASP A 918 6.84 -8.15 40.42
C ASP A 918 7.26 -6.81 39.76
N LEU A 919 6.35 -5.87 39.56
CA LEU A 919 6.62 -4.57 38.93
C LEU A 919 6.92 -3.44 39.94
N ASN A 920 6.78 -3.70 41.25
CA ASN A 920 7.08 -2.72 42.33
C ASN A 920 8.56 -2.28 42.41
N GLU A 921 9.49 -3.01 41.77
CA GLU A 921 10.92 -2.67 41.76
C GLU A 921 11.35 -1.85 40.52
N LYS A 922 10.44 -1.66 39.54
CA LYS A 922 10.75 -0.99 38.26
C LYS A 922 10.07 0.38 38.07
N VAL A 923 9.31 0.88 39.01
CA VAL A 923 8.65 2.21 38.96
C VAL A 923 9.44 3.25 39.76
#